data_d488b9222ec5eaa05588e4a8ba1e5f1e
#
_entry.id   d488b9222ec5eaa05588e4a8ba1e5f1e
#
_cell.length_a   1.000
_cell.length_b   1.000
_cell.length_c   1.000
_cell.angle_alpha   90.00
_cell.angle_beta   90.00
_cell.angle_gamma   90.00
#
_symmetry.space_group_name_H-M   'P 1'
#
loop_
_entity.id
_entity.type
_entity.pdbx_description
1 polymer ?
#
loop_
_entity_poly.entity_id
_entity_poly.type
_entity_poly.pdbx_seq_one_letter_code
_entity_poly.pdbx_strand_id
1 'polypeptide(L)'
;MYIKLSNLFQRLQNLAKRSRTATKPRSLILLILLFVLSLSIPLVAHQVSALSIIVQTQQNPLQLVEQAKKLYTTGQFEQAALVWQKTAEGFAAQGDNLNQAMALSNLSLTQQQLGKWAEAKQAIATSLKLLEIQEKTPTQRLIQAQTLDIQGQLQLAVGRSQIALKTWQQAADIYKNIGNKHKFIQSQINQAQAMQELGLYRRACEILLESLELEHQDLDISKQQLQTLTEKFSGTGDLASLQVLGLRSLGDVLRVIGNSEQSQLILAESVKLAKQFGDSQNLAAGYFSLGNTVLSLGNQKAQIETISTPITFTSSPDCMARANNTVSELYQQAAACYHQAELSTDANINAKAKLNLLSLLIETQQWSEISTLLPKIQSQLDKLPMSHGAIYAQINLAQNLICLKSAVNPEVSQLSSPLLQQCGVSQEKTTNTGGNTLQPTLIPAWEDIAKIVTTARNQAQVLQDNQAQAYALGYLGGVYQEIGEIPNAQRFTQEALQLVSAFDAPHIAYRWQWQLGRLRRIQENQQGAIAAYTAAVETLKSLRKDLTVINPDIQYTFRDSVAPVYREFVDLLLQANNSNQTNLKQARDAIEALQLAELDDYFRDACIEAKPQQIDRVVDKATPAAAVLYTITLPDRLELILKLPGQENLEHYTTTVTQAQLKDNLTQLIERLNDKTRFAGEIQELSQQTYDWLIKPAQSKLVDSKVKTLVFVLDGLLRNIPMAVLYDRASQEYLVQKYALVITPGLQLISPRPLANVRLNAMLAGMSEQRSFPDENQLFSNLKFVPNELGKIQKQVPNNEKLLDQYFLKATLQEHLANAKYTIVHLATHGEFNSDPEKTFIATWDHLIKIKDLDKLLRSGKTNQPISIELLVLSACKTATGDSRATLGLAGVAVRAGARSTLASLWSVNDESTSELMGEFYSELVNANGRKNVSKAEALQQAQLALLNNRDRNKKWERPYYWAPFVLVGNWL
;
A
#
# COMPACT_ATOMS: atom_id res chain seq x y z
N MET A 1 20.55 -53.34 -14.44
CA MET A 1 20.21 -54.73 -14.76
C MET A 1 21.43 -55.61 -14.89
N TYR A 2 22.54 -55.23 -15.53
CA TYR A 2 23.77 -56.02 -15.66
C TYR A 2 24.46 -56.35 -14.34
N ILE A 3 24.49 -55.48 -13.36
CA ILE A 3 25.12 -55.71 -12.04
C ILE A 3 24.37 -56.75 -11.18
N LYS A 4 23.04 -56.86 -11.31
CA LYS A 4 22.24 -57.88 -10.60
C LYS A 4 22.37 -59.27 -11.20
N LEU A 5 22.58 -59.40 -12.49
CA LEU A 5 22.85 -60.67 -13.18
C LEU A 5 24.24 -61.21 -12.88
N SER A 6 25.26 -60.38 -12.79
CA SER A 6 26.62 -60.75 -12.39
C SER A 6 26.68 -61.32 -10.98
N ASN A 7 25.99 -60.73 -10.04
CA ASN A 7 25.91 -61.20 -8.66
C ASN A 7 25.09 -62.52 -8.49
N LEU A 8 24.08 -62.70 -9.37
CA LEU A 8 23.35 -63.99 -9.40
C LEU A 8 24.18 -65.08 -9.99
N PHE A 9 24.98 -64.82 -11.01
CA PHE A 9 25.91 -65.75 -11.66
C PHE A 9 27.02 -66.17 -10.70
N GLN A 10 27.59 -65.27 -9.89
CA GLN A 10 28.58 -65.64 -8.86
C GLN A 10 27.96 -66.42 -7.71
N ARG A 11 26.72 -66.18 -7.32
CA ARG A 11 26.01 -66.98 -6.31
C ARG A 11 25.70 -68.40 -6.81
N LEU A 12 25.33 -68.56 -8.06
CA LEU A 12 25.12 -69.87 -8.71
C LEU A 12 26.40 -70.67 -8.88
N GLN A 13 27.55 -70.03 -9.23
CA GLN A 13 28.85 -70.69 -9.26
C GLN A 13 29.35 -71.13 -7.89
N ASN A 14 29.04 -70.40 -6.84
CA ASN A 14 29.37 -70.75 -5.46
C ASN A 14 28.48 -71.87 -4.89
N LEU A 15 27.22 -71.97 -5.36
CA LEU A 15 26.33 -73.09 -5.04
C LEU A 15 26.79 -74.36 -5.78
N ALA A 16 27.23 -74.32 -6.99
CA ALA A 16 27.78 -75.43 -7.77
C ALA A 16 29.11 -76.02 -7.18
N LYS A 17 29.89 -75.15 -6.50
CA LYS A 17 31.11 -75.57 -5.80
C LYS A 17 30.86 -76.17 -4.45
N ARG A 18 29.71 -76.07 -3.86
CA ARG A 18 29.37 -76.74 -2.56
C ARG A 18 28.65 -78.09 -2.66
N SER A 19 28.21 -78.50 -3.86
CA SER A 19 27.50 -79.82 -4.07
C SER A 19 28.38 -80.84 -4.73
N ARG A 20 29.59 -81.04 -4.21
CA ARG A 20 30.46 -82.23 -4.57
C ARG A 20 30.19 -83.41 -3.59
N THR A 21 28.97 -83.86 -3.52
CA THR A 21 28.68 -85.29 -3.12
C THR A 21 27.27 -85.57 -3.62
N ALA A 22 27.24 -86.62 -4.45
CA ALA A 22 26.13 -87.56 -4.81
C ALA A 22 25.25 -87.20 -6.00
N THR A 23 25.50 -87.89 -7.09
CA THR A 23 24.57 -88.62 -8.01
C THR A 23 23.66 -87.87 -8.97
N LYS A 24 24.02 -88.10 -10.24
CA LYS A 24 23.30 -88.04 -11.51
C LYS A 24 23.20 -86.61 -12.21
N PRO A 25 24.01 -86.49 -13.25
CA PRO A 25 24.05 -85.22 -14.01
C PRO A 25 22.90 -84.97 -15.01
N ARG A 26 21.95 -86.00 -15.19
CA ARG A 26 20.88 -85.81 -16.18
C ARG A 26 19.70 -84.96 -15.73
N SER A 27 19.37 -84.91 -14.44
CA SER A 27 18.26 -84.06 -13.96
C SER A 27 18.58 -82.60 -13.82
N LEU A 28 19.89 -82.21 -13.66
CA LEU A 28 20.32 -80.84 -13.56
C LEU A 28 20.32 -80.16 -14.92
N ILE A 29 20.63 -80.85 -15.99
CA ILE A 29 20.60 -80.36 -17.37
C ILE A 29 19.15 -80.17 -17.83
N LEU A 30 18.21 -81.01 -17.43
CA LEU A 30 16.81 -80.85 -17.76
C LEU A 30 16.18 -79.63 -17.03
N LEU A 31 16.56 -79.40 -15.76
CA LEU A 31 16.11 -78.20 -14.99
C LEU A 31 16.72 -76.91 -15.53
N ILE A 32 17.99 -76.91 -15.99
CA ILE A 32 18.60 -75.79 -16.62
C ILE A 32 17.99 -75.51 -18.00
N LEU A 33 17.66 -76.52 -18.79
CA LEU A 33 16.98 -76.40 -20.08
C LEU A 33 15.52 -75.94 -19.90
N LEU A 34 14.78 -76.41 -18.90
CA LEU A 34 13.47 -75.92 -18.57
C LEU A 34 13.47 -74.43 -18.05
N PHE A 35 14.53 -74.07 -17.30
CA PHE A 35 14.69 -72.71 -16.82
C PHE A 35 15.11 -71.76 -17.95
N VAL A 36 15.93 -72.21 -18.91
CA VAL A 36 16.25 -71.44 -20.11
C VAL A 36 15.05 -71.32 -21.06
N LEU A 37 14.23 -72.39 -21.20
CA LEU A 37 13.01 -72.30 -22.01
C LEU A 37 11.90 -71.42 -21.34
N SER A 38 11.85 -71.41 -20.01
CA SER A 38 10.87 -70.54 -19.31
C SER A 38 11.30 -69.03 -19.33
N LEU A 39 12.58 -68.72 -19.50
CA LEU A 39 13.09 -67.37 -19.67
C LEU A 39 13.07 -66.88 -21.12
N SER A 40 13.04 -67.82 -22.12
CA SER A 40 12.97 -67.41 -23.54
C SER A 40 11.55 -67.12 -24.00
N ILE A 41 10.50 -67.65 -23.37
CA ILE A 41 9.12 -67.41 -23.76
C ILE A 41 8.68 -65.97 -23.49
N PRO A 42 8.97 -65.33 -22.34
CA PRO A 42 8.68 -63.91 -22.20
C PRO A 42 9.58 -62.97 -23.02
N LEU A 43 10.80 -63.38 -23.42
CA LEU A 43 11.64 -62.58 -24.28
C LEU A 43 11.17 -62.57 -25.74
N VAL A 44 10.64 -63.67 -26.24
CA VAL A 44 10.05 -63.78 -27.58
C VAL A 44 8.68 -63.07 -27.62
N ALA A 45 7.91 -63.18 -26.54
CA ALA A 45 6.63 -62.41 -26.40
C ALA A 45 6.89 -60.91 -26.33
N HIS A 46 8.00 -60.45 -25.73
CA HIS A 46 8.39 -59.04 -25.71
C HIS A 46 8.94 -58.57 -27.06
N GLN A 47 9.67 -59.40 -27.81
CA GLN A 47 10.10 -59.04 -29.13
C GLN A 47 8.96 -59.06 -30.16
N VAL A 48 7.99 -59.95 -30.03
CA VAL A 48 6.78 -59.94 -30.88
C VAL A 48 5.87 -58.75 -30.52
N SER A 49 5.82 -58.38 -29.25
CA SER A 49 5.16 -57.13 -28.84
C SER A 49 5.91 -55.89 -29.30
N ALA A 50 7.26 -55.91 -29.34
CA ALA A 50 8.07 -54.83 -29.86
C ALA A 50 8.02 -54.73 -31.40
N LEU A 51 7.86 -55.86 -32.11
CA LEU A 51 7.58 -55.80 -33.56
C LEU A 51 6.15 -55.45 -33.91
N SER A 52 5.16 -55.73 -33.04
CA SER A 52 3.81 -55.26 -33.19
C SER A 52 3.64 -53.80 -32.82
N ILE A 53 4.57 -53.25 -32.05
CA ILE A 53 4.66 -51.78 -31.75
C ILE A 53 5.31 -51.04 -32.94
N ILE A 54 6.07 -51.68 -33.80
CA ILE A 54 6.62 -51.07 -35.03
C ILE A 54 5.57 -50.99 -36.15
N VAL A 55 4.49 -51.76 -36.06
CA VAL A 55 3.30 -51.62 -36.90
C VAL A 55 2.14 -50.96 -36.11
N GLN A 56 2.46 -50.13 -35.07
CA GLN A 56 1.50 -49.18 -34.57
C GLN A 56 1.30 -48.13 -35.66
N THR A 57 0.16 -48.24 -36.33
CA THR A 57 -0.47 -47.19 -37.08
C THR A 57 0.00 -45.83 -36.59
N GLN A 58 0.64 -45.04 -37.47
CA GLN A 58 0.89 -43.61 -37.18
C GLN A 58 -0.45 -43.03 -36.71
N GLN A 59 -0.63 -42.92 -35.41
CA GLN A 59 -1.84 -42.26 -34.90
C GLN A 59 -1.85 -40.87 -35.52
N ASN A 60 -2.93 -40.54 -36.21
CA ASN A 60 -3.07 -39.25 -36.83
C ASN A 60 -2.75 -38.16 -35.81
N PRO A 61 -1.73 -37.26 -36.04
CA PRO A 61 -1.32 -36.23 -35.11
C PRO A 61 -2.49 -35.37 -34.60
N LEU A 62 -3.58 -35.21 -35.39
CA LEU A 62 -4.79 -34.52 -35.00
C LEU A 62 -5.54 -35.24 -33.84
N GLN A 63 -5.54 -36.59 -33.81
CA GLN A 63 -6.14 -37.35 -32.70
C GLN A 63 -5.28 -37.22 -31.42
N LEU A 64 -3.97 -37.14 -31.57
CA LEU A 64 -3.07 -36.89 -30.44
C LEU A 64 -3.26 -35.48 -29.85
N VAL A 65 -3.59 -34.47 -30.64
CA VAL A 65 -3.95 -33.12 -30.16
C VAL A 65 -5.11 -33.19 -29.14
N GLU A 66 -6.19 -33.87 -29.50
CA GLU A 66 -7.36 -33.97 -28.63
C GLU A 66 -7.08 -34.80 -27.37
N GLN A 67 -6.29 -35.86 -27.50
CA GLN A 67 -5.83 -36.64 -26.33
C GLN A 67 -4.97 -35.80 -25.40
N ALA A 68 -4.00 -35.03 -25.91
CA ALA A 68 -3.12 -34.17 -25.13
C ALA A 68 -3.88 -33.05 -24.42
N LYS A 69 -4.83 -32.40 -25.09
CA LYS A 69 -5.73 -31.40 -24.49
C LYS A 69 -6.52 -31.99 -23.33
N LYS A 70 -7.12 -33.18 -23.52
CA LYS A 70 -7.88 -33.87 -22.47
C LYS A 70 -7.01 -34.20 -21.25
N LEU A 71 -5.80 -34.71 -21.47
CA LEU A 71 -4.85 -35.00 -20.38
C LEU A 71 -4.44 -33.71 -19.65
N TYR A 72 -4.21 -32.63 -20.35
CA TYR A 72 -3.90 -31.33 -19.78
C TYR A 72 -5.04 -30.80 -18.90
N THR A 73 -6.28 -30.82 -19.42
CA THR A 73 -7.46 -30.32 -18.69
C THR A 73 -7.80 -31.16 -17.45
N THR A 74 -7.40 -32.45 -17.44
CA THR A 74 -7.57 -33.35 -16.28
C THR A 74 -6.36 -33.31 -15.31
N GLY A 75 -5.40 -32.41 -15.50
CA GLY A 75 -4.21 -32.27 -14.62
C GLY A 75 -3.16 -33.37 -14.77
N GLN A 76 -3.25 -34.25 -15.80
CA GLN A 76 -2.29 -35.31 -16.06
C GLN A 76 -1.11 -34.78 -16.89
N PHE A 77 -0.36 -33.80 -16.34
CA PHE A 77 0.61 -33.01 -17.07
C PHE A 77 1.79 -33.83 -17.63
N GLU A 78 2.31 -34.83 -16.89
CA GLU A 78 3.38 -35.69 -17.38
C GLU A 78 2.96 -36.48 -18.65
N GLN A 79 1.74 -37.01 -18.63
CA GLN A 79 1.21 -37.74 -19.79
C GLN A 79 0.91 -36.79 -20.94
N ALA A 80 0.31 -35.63 -20.63
CA ALA A 80 0.05 -34.60 -21.65
C ALA A 80 1.33 -34.15 -22.35
N ALA A 81 2.44 -33.93 -21.62
CA ALA A 81 3.72 -33.54 -22.20
C ALA A 81 4.28 -34.60 -23.17
N LEU A 82 4.19 -35.88 -22.79
CA LEU A 82 4.60 -36.99 -23.66
C LEU A 82 3.77 -37.05 -24.93
N VAL A 83 2.46 -36.83 -24.84
CA VAL A 83 1.57 -36.84 -26.01
C VAL A 83 1.80 -35.61 -26.87
N TRP A 84 1.99 -34.41 -26.32
CA TRP A 84 2.35 -33.20 -27.06
C TRP A 84 3.68 -33.35 -27.81
N GLN A 85 4.68 -33.99 -27.17
CA GLN A 85 5.97 -34.28 -27.80
C GLN A 85 5.79 -35.16 -29.07
N LYS A 86 5.05 -36.28 -28.93
CA LYS A 86 4.73 -37.16 -30.05
C LYS A 86 3.93 -36.46 -31.13
N THR A 87 3.03 -35.57 -30.73
CA THR A 87 2.22 -34.77 -31.67
C THR A 87 3.12 -33.86 -32.49
N ALA A 88 4.07 -33.17 -31.87
CA ALA A 88 5.03 -32.31 -32.56
C ALA A 88 5.93 -33.09 -33.53
N GLU A 89 6.39 -34.26 -33.11
CA GLU A 89 7.17 -35.17 -33.98
C GLU A 89 6.36 -35.70 -35.17
N GLY A 90 5.07 -36.01 -34.96
CA GLY A 90 4.15 -36.44 -36.01
C GLY A 90 3.88 -35.37 -37.07
N PHE A 91 3.67 -34.11 -36.65
CA PHE A 91 3.54 -33.00 -37.59
C PHE A 91 4.85 -32.68 -38.30
N ALA A 92 6.01 -32.78 -37.60
CA ALA A 92 7.34 -32.61 -38.22
C ALA A 92 7.56 -33.64 -39.32
N ALA A 93 7.21 -34.90 -39.10
CA ALA A 93 7.31 -35.99 -40.14
C ALA A 93 6.40 -35.72 -41.36
N GLN A 94 5.32 -35.00 -41.19
CA GLN A 94 4.42 -34.59 -42.29
C GLN A 94 4.85 -33.27 -42.96
N GLY A 95 5.86 -32.58 -42.44
CA GLY A 95 6.27 -31.26 -42.95
C GLY A 95 5.29 -30.13 -42.56
N ASP A 96 4.36 -30.39 -41.65
CA ASP A 96 3.38 -29.40 -41.18
C ASP A 96 3.97 -28.55 -40.05
N ASN A 97 4.78 -27.60 -40.43
CA ASN A 97 5.47 -26.70 -39.55
C ASN A 97 4.52 -25.85 -38.67
N LEU A 98 3.32 -25.54 -39.20
CA LEU A 98 2.36 -24.70 -38.48
C LEU A 98 1.74 -25.44 -37.29
N ASN A 99 1.28 -26.67 -37.50
CA ASN A 99 0.73 -27.50 -36.45
C ASN A 99 1.83 -28.05 -35.52
N GLN A 100 3.04 -28.25 -36.04
CA GLN A 100 4.21 -28.53 -35.20
C GLN A 100 4.48 -27.40 -34.20
N ALA A 101 4.47 -26.14 -34.66
CA ALA A 101 4.66 -24.98 -33.81
C ALA A 101 3.57 -24.89 -32.73
N MET A 102 2.30 -25.13 -33.10
CA MET A 102 1.19 -25.17 -32.14
C MET A 102 1.40 -26.28 -31.08
N ALA A 103 1.80 -27.48 -31.49
CA ALA A 103 2.03 -28.58 -30.57
C ALA A 103 3.20 -28.30 -29.61
N LEU A 104 4.29 -27.68 -30.10
CA LEU A 104 5.45 -27.27 -29.28
C LEU A 104 5.07 -26.15 -28.28
N SER A 105 4.18 -25.22 -28.66
CA SER A 105 3.69 -24.20 -27.75
C SER A 105 2.91 -24.82 -26.60
N ASN A 106 2.02 -25.76 -26.87
CA ASN A 106 1.24 -26.47 -25.85
C ASN A 106 2.13 -27.41 -25.02
N LEU A 107 3.19 -27.99 -25.61
CA LEU A 107 4.21 -28.72 -24.86
C LEU A 107 4.91 -27.81 -23.85
N SER A 108 5.32 -26.62 -24.28
CA SER A 108 5.90 -25.62 -23.39
C SER A 108 4.95 -25.26 -22.23
N LEU A 109 3.68 -24.97 -22.54
CA LEU A 109 2.66 -24.70 -21.52
C LEU A 109 2.52 -25.84 -20.50
N THR A 110 2.54 -27.09 -21.00
CA THR A 110 2.44 -28.29 -20.15
C THR A 110 3.68 -28.46 -19.28
N GLN A 111 4.88 -28.21 -19.83
CA GLN A 111 6.14 -28.26 -19.10
C GLN A 111 6.26 -27.18 -18.03
N GLN A 112 5.64 -26.02 -18.23
CA GLN A 112 5.52 -24.99 -17.18
C GLN A 112 4.77 -25.50 -15.96
N GLN A 113 3.67 -26.24 -16.14
CA GLN A 113 2.92 -26.84 -15.04
C GLN A 113 3.74 -27.86 -14.24
N LEU A 114 4.73 -28.49 -14.89
CA LEU A 114 5.66 -29.44 -14.29
C LEU A 114 6.90 -28.79 -13.68
N GLY A 115 7.05 -27.46 -13.79
CA GLY A 115 8.26 -26.75 -13.37
C GLY A 115 9.51 -27.07 -14.21
N LYS A 116 9.35 -27.66 -15.42
CA LYS A 116 10.42 -28.01 -16.36
C LYS A 116 10.77 -26.80 -17.24
N TRP A 117 11.36 -25.78 -16.62
CA TRP A 117 11.56 -24.44 -17.23
C TRP A 117 12.51 -24.44 -18.43
N ALA A 118 13.55 -25.26 -18.39
CA ALA A 118 14.54 -25.36 -19.49
C ALA A 118 13.90 -25.96 -20.74
N GLU A 119 13.16 -27.06 -20.56
CA GLU A 119 12.44 -27.75 -21.62
C GLU A 119 11.31 -26.85 -22.18
N ALA A 120 10.55 -26.19 -21.32
CA ALA A 120 9.52 -25.23 -21.71
C ALA A 120 10.08 -24.10 -22.57
N LYS A 121 11.24 -23.55 -22.17
CA LYS A 121 11.93 -22.49 -22.91
C LYS A 121 12.44 -22.99 -24.28
N GLN A 122 12.93 -24.20 -24.34
CA GLN A 122 13.38 -24.81 -25.60
C GLN A 122 12.20 -25.04 -26.55
N ALA A 123 11.10 -25.61 -26.05
CA ALA A 123 9.91 -25.90 -26.85
C ALA A 123 9.32 -24.61 -27.44
N ILE A 124 9.14 -23.55 -26.64
CA ILE A 124 8.56 -22.28 -27.11
C ILE A 124 9.48 -21.57 -28.11
N ALA A 125 10.81 -21.60 -27.87
CA ALA A 125 11.77 -21.00 -28.81
C ALA A 125 11.77 -21.70 -30.17
N THR A 126 11.65 -23.02 -30.17
CA THR A 126 11.54 -23.82 -31.41
C THR A 126 10.22 -23.50 -32.16
N SER A 127 9.12 -23.39 -31.42
CA SER A 127 7.81 -23.00 -32.00
C SER A 127 7.89 -21.64 -32.70
N LEU A 128 8.43 -20.61 -32.01
CA LEU A 128 8.55 -19.27 -32.57
C LEU A 128 9.42 -19.26 -33.83
N LYS A 129 10.55 -20.00 -33.83
CA LYS A 129 11.42 -20.11 -34.99
C LYS A 129 10.72 -20.74 -36.20
N LEU A 130 9.88 -21.74 -35.99
CA LEU A 130 9.06 -22.34 -37.06
C LEU A 130 8.07 -21.33 -37.65
N LEU A 131 7.46 -20.50 -36.78
CA LEU A 131 6.48 -19.48 -37.18
C LEU A 131 7.11 -18.30 -37.93
N GLU A 132 8.37 -17.95 -37.67
CA GLU A 132 9.08 -16.89 -38.39
C GLU A 132 9.29 -17.21 -39.87
N ILE A 133 9.48 -18.50 -40.20
CA ILE A 133 9.76 -18.99 -41.58
C ILE A 133 8.46 -19.13 -42.40
N GLN A 134 7.29 -19.15 -41.79
CA GLN A 134 6.03 -19.38 -42.45
C GLN A 134 5.46 -18.12 -43.10
N GLU A 135 4.63 -18.35 -44.14
CA GLU A 135 3.86 -17.29 -44.77
C GLU A 135 2.89 -16.64 -43.76
N LYS A 136 2.78 -15.31 -43.78
CA LYS A 136 1.99 -14.54 -42.81
C LYS A 136 0.47 -14.61 -43.10
N THR A 137 -0.08 -15.79 -43.00
CA THR A 137 -1.53 -16.04 -43.10
C THR A 137 -2.24 -15.64 -41.82
N PRO A 138 -3.57 -15.39 -41.82
CA PRO A 138 -4.33 -15.15 -40.60
C PRO A 138 -4.18 -16.26 -39.55
N THR A 139 -4.12 -17.54 -39.99
CA THR A 139 -3.95 -18.70 -39.12
C THR A 139 -2.56 -18.71 -38.49
N GLN A 140 -1.52 -18.46 -39.28
CA GLN A 140 -0.15 -18.36 -38.74
C GLN A 140 -0.03 -17.24 -37.70
N ARG A 141 -0.64 -16.07 -38.01
CA ARG A 141 -0.64 -14.94 -37.05
C ARG A 141 -1.36 -15.30 -35.75
N LEU A 142 -2.49 -16.02 -35.84
CA LEU A 142 -3.24 -16.49 -34.66
C LEU A 142 -2.35 -17.43 -33.80
N ILE A 143 -1.71 -18.43 -34.41
CA ILE A 143 -0.83 -19.36 -33.68
C ILE A 143 0.38 -18.61 -33.12
N GLN A 144 0.95 -17.65 -33.85
CA GLN A 144 2.04 -16.81 -33.36
C GLN A 144 1.64 -16.03 -32.12
N ALA A 145 0.48 -15.38 -32.10
CA ALA A 145 -0.01 -14.64 -30.94
C ALA A 145 -0.27 -15.57 -29.73
N GLN A 146 -0.85 -16.75 -29.96
CA GLN A 146 -1.05 -17.76 -28.91
C GLN A 146 0.31 -18.26 -28.35
N THR A 147 1.31 -18.45 -29.21
CA THR A 147 2.66 -18.83 -28.80
C THR A 147 3.30 -17.73 -27.94
N LEU A 148 3.10 -16.45 -28.33
CA LEU A 148 3.57 -15.31 -27.53
C LEU A 148 2.85 -15.22 -26.18
N ASP A 149 1.56 -15.52 -26.09
CA ASP A 149 0.85 -15.59 -24.81
C ASP A 149 1.49 -16.61 -23.85
N ILE A 150 1.76 -17.82 -24.36
CA ILE A 150 2.43 -18.89 -23.60
C ILE A 150 3.87 -18.49 -23.21
N GLN A 151 4.57 -17.82 -24.11
CA GLN A 151 5.92 -17.29 -23.81
C GLN A 151 5.87 -16.22 -22.71
N GLY A 152 4.88 -15.33 -22.74
CA GLY A 152 4.67 -14.32 -21.68
C GLY A 152 4.40 -14.95 -20.32
N GLN A 153 3.58 -16.01 -20.28
CA GLN A 153 3.33 -16.78 -19.06
C GLN A 153 4.61 -17.42 -18.52
N LEU A 154 5.41 -18.05 -19.39
CA LEU A 154 6.71 -18.62 -19.02
C LEU A 154 7.63 -17.55 -18.43
N GLN A 155 7.73 -16.40 -19.07
CA GLN A 155 8.57 -15.31 -18.63
C GLN A 155 8.15 -14.76 -17.27
N LEU A 156 6.83 -14.60 -17.04
CA LEU A 156 6.30 -14.18 -15.75
C LEU A 156 6.59 -15.22 -14.66
N ALA A 157 6.35 -16.50 -14.95
CA ALA A 157 6.55 -17.60 -13.99
C ALA A 157 8.00 -17.77 -13.53
N VAL A 158 8.97 -17.26 -14.32
CA VAL A 158 10.41 -17.25 -13.96
C VAL A 158 10.89 -15.85 -13.51
N GLY A 159 9.99 -14.92 -13.17
CA GLY A 159 10.32 -13.61 -12.61
C GLY A 159 10.81 -12.57 -13.65
N ARG A 160 10.52 -12.76 -14.94
CA ARG A 160 10.92 -11.83 -16.03
C ARG A 160 9.77 -10.93 -16.47
N SER A 161 9.16 -10.24 -15.52
CA SER A 161 7.91 -9.47 -15.70
C SER A 161 8.01 -8.40 -16.79
N GLN A 162 9.17 -7.70 -16.89
CA GLN A 162 9.41 -6.68 -17.93
C GLN A 162 9.39 -7.27 -19.36
N ILE A 163 9.94 -8.48 -19.51
CA ILE A 163 9.99 -9.16 -20.81
C ILE A 163 8.62 -9.72 -21.13
N ALA A 164 7.91 -10.29 -20.15
CA ALA A 164 6.54 -10.79 -20.27
C ALA A 164 5.59 -9.68 -20.73
N LEU A 165 5.67 -8.49 -20.16
CA LEU A 165 4.89 -7.33 -20.56
C LEU A 165 5.07 -7.01 -22.04
N LYS A 166 6.32 -6.92 -22.52
CA LYS A 166 6.60 -6.67 -23.95
C LYS A 166 6.09 -7.77 -24.84
N THR A 167 6.22 -9.02 -24.43
CA THR A 167 5.75 -10.19 -25.20
C THR A 167 4.22 -10.16 -25.32
N TRP A 168 3.49 -9.84 -24.26
CA TRP A 168 2.04 -9.72 -24.32
C TRP A 168 1.56 -8.48 -25.07
N GLN A 169 2.33 -7.39 -25.11
CA GLN A 169 2.06 -6.26 -25.98
C GLN A 169 2.10 -6.70 -27.45
N GLN A 170 3.13 -7.47 -27.86
CA GLN A 170 3.22 -8.01 -29.21
C GLN A 170 2.06 -8.96 -29.54
N ALA A 171 1.66 -9.83 -28.62
CA ALA A 171 0.51 -10.71 -28.81
C ALA A 171 -0.78 -9.90 -29.00
N ALA A 172 -1.02 -8.88 -28.16
CA ALA A 172 -2.19 -8.01 -28.24
C ALA A 172 -2.26 -7.27 -29.59
N ASP A 173 -1.14 -6.75 -30.09
CA ASP A 173 -1.10 -6.07 -31.40
C ASP A 173 -1.48 -7.02 -32.54
N ILE A 174 -1.03 -8.28 -32.51
CA ILE A 174 -1.41 -9.27 -33.50
C ILE A 174 -2.90 -9.58 -33.40
N TYR A 175 -3.44 -9.84 -32.19
CA TYR A 175 -4.87 -10.13 -31.99
C TYR A 175 -5.76 -8.97 -32.47
N LYS A 176 -5.37 -7.73 -32.16
CA LYS A 176 -6.05 -6.53 -32.65
C LYS A 176 -6.11 -6.48 -34.17
N ASN A 177 -4.96 -6.74 -34.81
CA ASN A 177 -4.84 -6.69 -36.27
C ASN A 177 -5.63 -7.79 -36.99
N ILE A 178 -5.81 -8.97 -36.37
CA ILE A 178 -6.67 -10.07 -36.94
C ILE A 178 -8.11 -10.00 -36.46
N GLY A 179 -8.51 -8.98 -35.71
CA GLY A 179 -9.88 -8.78 -35.23
C GLY A 179 -10.35 -9.73 -34.13
N ASN A 180 -9.41 -10.40 -33.41
CA ASN A 180 -9.76 -11.31 -32.32
C ASN A 180 -9.89 -10.56 -31.01
N LYS A 181 -11.05 -9.93 -30.80
CA LYS A 181 -11.34 -9.09 -29.61
C LYS A 181 -11.16 -9.84 -28.28
N HIS A 182 -11.62 -11.09 -28.21
CA HIS A 182 -11.53 -11.91 -26.98
C HIS A 182 -10.08 -12.12 -26.54
N LYS A 183 -9.21 -12.57 -27.44
CA LYS A 183 -7.78 -12.81 -27.14
C LYS A 183 -7.00 -11.52 -26.93
N PHE A 184 -7.42 -10.42 -27.57
CA PHE A 184 -6.88 -9.09 -27.32
C PHE A 184 -7.11 -8.67 -25.86
N ILE A 185 -8.35 -8.78 -25.34
CA ILE A 185 -8.69 -8.48 -23.94
C ILE A 185 -7.89 -9.38 -22.99
N GLN A 186 -7.78 -10.68 -23.29
CA GLN A 186 -6.97 -11.59 -22.47
C GLN A 186 -5.52 -11.14 -22.36
N SER A 187 -4.91 -10.74 -23.49
CA SER A 187 -3.54 -10.22 -23.50
C SER A 187 -3.41 -8.90 -22.72
N GLN A 188 -4.43 -8.04 -22.73
CA GLN A 188 -4.45 -6.83 -21.91
C GLN A 188 -4.49 -7.17 -20.41
N ILE A 189 -5.30 -8.13 -19.99
CA ILE A 189 -5.34 -8.59 -18.58
C ILE A 189 -3.99 -9.19 -18.17
N ASN A 190 -3.36 -9.98 -19.05
CA ASN A 190 -2.03 -10.53 -18.82
C ASN A 190 -0.96 -9.42 -18.69
N GLN A 191 -1.04 -8.37 -19.53
CA GLN A 191 -0.18 -7.18 -19.41
C GLN A 191 -0.38 -6.50 -18.05
N ALA A 192 -1.63 -6.36 -17.59
CA ALA A 192 -1.91 -5.80 -16.27
C ALA A 192 -1.28 -6.62 -15.15
N GLN A 193 -1.28 -7.94 -15.24
CA GLN A 193 -0.58 -8.81 -14.27
C GLN A 193 0.93 -8.54 -14.25
N ALA A 194 1.57 -8.46 -15.42
CA ALA A 194 3.00 -8.13 -15.50
C ALA A 194 3.28 -6.72 -14.96
N MET A 195 2.39 -5.76 -15.21
CA MET A 195 2.49 -4.42 -14.65
C MET A 195 2.38 -4.40 -13.13
N GLN A 196 1.53 -5.25 -12.54
CA GLN A 196 1.42 -5.41 -11.09
C GLN A 196 2.73 -5.89 -10.48
N GLU A 197 3.37 -6.92 -11.07
CA GLU A 197 4.67 -7.42 -10.64
C GLU A 197 5.81 -6.39 -10.78
N LEU A 198 5.63 -5.41 -11.67
CA LEU A 198 6.57 -4.30 -11.87
C LEU A 198 6.26 -3.07 -11.02
N GLY A 199 5.18 -3.10 -10.21
CA GLY A 199 4.75 -1.94 -9.43
C GLY A 199 4.04 -0.85 -10.25
N LEU A 200 3.68 -1.10 -11.51
CA LEU A 200 3.04 -0.14 -12.42
C LEU A 200 1.50 -0.17 -12.28
N TYR A 201 1.01 -0.07 -11.06
CA TYR A 201 -0.41 -0.33 -10.73
C TYR A 201 -1.37 0.64 -11.40
N ARG A 202 -0.99 1.89 -11.57
CA ARG A 202 -1.83 2.88 -12.25
C ARG A 202 -2.09 2.49 -13.70
N ARG A 203 -1.03 2.11 -14.42
CA ARG A 203 -1.17 1.63 -15.81
C ARG A 203 -1.93 0.31 -15.87
N ALA A 204 -1.75 -0.58 -14.88
CA ALA A 204 -2.53 -1.79 -14.76
C ALA A 204 -4.02 -1.49 -14.56
N CYS A 205 -4.36 -0.49 -13.73
CA CYS A 205 -5.74 -0.04 -13.55
C CYS A 205 -6.34 0.50 -14.84
N GLU A 206 -5.65 1.39 -15.53
CA GLU A 206 -6.10 1.99 -16.80
C GLU A 206 -6.41 0.92 -17.85
N ILE A 207 -5.49 -0.02 -18.09
CA ILE A 207 -5.68 -1.08 -19.09
C ILE A 207 -6.81 -2.05 -18.70
N LEU A 208 -7.02 -2.31 -17.41
CA LEU A 208 -8.11 -3.17 -16.93
C LEU A 208 -9.47 -2.48 -17.06
N LEU A 209 -9.58 -1.20 -16.77
CA LEU A 209 -10.80 -0.42 -16.97
C LEU A 209 -11.17 -0.38 -18.45
N GLU A 210 -10.19 -0.13 -19.33
CA GLU A 210 -10.38 -0.16 -20.78
C GLU A 210 -10.83 -1.56 -21.27
N SER A 211 -10.16 -2.62 -20.82
CA SER A 211 -10.47 -3.99 -21.23
C SER A 211 -11.85 -4.47 -20.77
N LEU A 212 -12.33 -3.96 -19.64
CA LEU A 212 -13.66 -4.23 -19.09
C LEU A 212 -14.73 -3.24 -19.60
N GLU A 213 -14.38 -2.30 -20.46
CA GLU A 213 -15.27 -1.24 -20.99
C GLU A 213 -15.94 -0.43 -19.86
N LEU A 214 -15.21 -0.18 -18.77
CA LEU A 214 -15.64 0.65 -17.64
C LEU A 214 -15.21 2.11 -17.86
N GLU A 215 -16.08 3.05 -17.54
CA GLU A 215 -15.77 4.48 -17.73
C GLU A 215 -14.67 4.98 -16.80
N HIS A 216 -13.73 5.75 -17.36
CA HIS A 216 -12.51 6.22 -16.69
C HIS A 216 -12.70 7.39 -15.71
N GLN A 217 -13.88 8.04 -15.66
CA GLN A 217 -13.98 9.36 -15.06
C GLN A 217 -13.84 9.38 -13.54
N ASP A 218 -14.20 8.27 -12.87
CA ASP A 218 -14.02 8.11 -11.43
C ASP A 218 -13.77 6.62 -11.14
N LEU A 219 -12.74 6.33 -10.34
CA LEU A 219 -12.52 4.98 -9.79
C LEU A 219 -13.68 4.50 -8.89
N ASP A 220 -14.76 5.25 -8.83
CA ASP A 220 -15.99 4.95 -8.10
C ASP A 220 -16.98 4.20 -9.02
N ILE A 221 -16.73 2.91 -9.17
CA ILE A 221 -17.55 2.02 -9.98
C ILE A 221 -18.84 1.70 -9.21
N SER A 222 -19.96 2.21 -9.70
CA SER A 222 -21.26 1.98 -9.06
C SER A 222 -21.72 0.53 -9.20
N LYS A 223 -22.54 0.07 -8.25
CA LYS A 223 -23.18 -1.26 -8.35
C LYS A 223 -23.98 -1.43 -9.63
N GLN A 224 -24.58 -0.34 -10.14
CA GLN A 224 -25.34 -0.35 -11.37
C GLN A 224 -24.44 -0.58 -12.59
N GLN A 225 -23.25 0.04 -12.64
CA GLN A 225 -22.26 -0.21 -13.71
C GLN A 225 -21.79 -1.67 -13.70
N LEU A 226 -21.53 -2.25 -12.52
CA LEU A 226 -21.17 -3.67 -12.38
C LEU A 226 -22.30 -4.60 -12.82
N GLN A 227 -23.57 -4.29 -12.50
CA GLN A 227 -24.72 -5.06 -12.98
C GLN A 227 -24.86 -5.00 -14.49
N THR A 228 -24.77 -3.81 -15.09
CA THR A 228 -24.81 -3.63 -16.54
C THR A 228 -23.68 -4.39 -17.23
N LEU A 229 -22.48 -4.40 -16.64
CA LEU A 229 -21.35 -5.18 -17.12
C LEU A 229 -21.66 -6.68 -17.09
N THR A 230 -22.24 -7.16 -15.99
CA THR A 230 -22.59 -8.57 -15.81
C THR A 230 -23.65 -9.02 -16.83
N GLU A 231 -24.66 -8.20 -17.07
CA GLU A 231 -25.71 -8.46 -18.07
C GLU A 231 -25.19 -8.49 -19.49
N LYS A 232 -24.25 -7.61 -19.84
CA LYS A 232 -23.65 -7.50 -21.18
C LYS A 232 -22.81 -8.73 -21.56
N PHE A 233 -22.19 -9.41 -20.61
CA PHE A 233 -21.33 -10.57 -20.82
C PHE A 233 -21.98 -11.92 -20.46
N SER A 234 -23.24 -11.96 -20.06
CA SER A 234 -23.95 -13.15 -19.56
C SER A 234 -24.22 -14.28 -20.58
N GLY A 235 -23.56 -14.30 -21.73
CA GLY A 235 -23.95 -15.18 -22.83
C GLY A 235 -23.02 -16.33 -23.22
N THR A 236 -21.73 -16.38 -22.86
CA THR A 236 -20.82 -17.43 -23.38
C THR A 236 -19.70 -17.79 -22.39
N GLY A 237 -19.43 -19.11 -22.21
CA GLY A 237 -18.52 -19.65 -21.18
C GLY A 237 -17.10 -19.02 -21.15
N ASP A 238 -16.44 -18.84 -22.30
CA ASP A 238 -15.06 -18.31 -22.33
C ASP A 238 -14.99 -16.80 -22.00
N LEU A 239 -16.00 -16.03 -22.43
CA LEU A 239 -16.10 -14.60 -22.10
C LEU A 239 -16.38 -14.38 -20.61
N ALA A 240 -17.14 -15.26 -19.99
CA ALA A 240 -17.45 -15.19 -18.57
C ALA A 240 -16.20 -15.41 -17.69
N SER A 241 -15.38 -16.41 -17.99
CA SER A 241 -14.12 -16.64 -17.26
C SER A 241 -13.14 -15.47 -17.43
N LEU A 242 -13.11 -14.85 -18.62
CA LEU A 242 -12.27 -13.67 -18.87
C LEU A 242 -12.74 -12.45 -18.06
N GLN A 243 -14.04 -12.25 -17.93
CA GLN A 243 -14.63 -11.21 -17.11
C GLN A 243 -14.29 -11.41 -15.62
N VAL A 244 -14.44 -12.63 -15.12
CA VAL A 244 -14.06 -12.99 -13.73
C VAL A 244 -12.60 -12.66 -13.47
N LEU A 245 -11.71 -13.05 -14.39
CA LEU A 245 -10.26 -12.77 -14.28
C LEU A 245 -9.97 -11.26 -14.32
N GLY A 246 -10.62 -10.51 -15.22
CA GLY A 246 -10.46 -9.07 -15.35
C GLY A 246 -10.92 -8.31 -14.10
N LEU A 247 -12.12 -8.65 -13.57
CA LEU A 247 -12.64 -8.07 -12.33
C LEU A 247 -11.75 -8.40 -11.14
N ARG A 248 -11.25 -9.64 -11.03
CA ARG A 248 -10.31 -10.02 -9.97
C ARG A 248 -9.03 -9.19 -10.06
N SER A 249 -8.42 -9.11 -11.25
CA SER A 249 -7.20 -8.33 -11.46
C SER A 249 -7.41 -6.85 -11.16
N LEU A 250 -8.58 -6.28 -11.52
CA LEU A 250 -8.92 -4.90 -11.19
C LEU A 250 -9.09 -4.71 -9.68
N GLY A 251 -9.77 -5.64 -9.00
CA GLY A 251 -9.91 -5.61 -7.55
C GLY A 251 -8.56 -5.66 -6.83
N ASP A 252 -7.65 -6.55 -7.26
CA ASP A 252 -6.31 -6.63 -6.71
C ASP A 252 -5.53 -5.31 -6.87
N VAL A 253 -5.61 -4.69 -8.05
CA VAL A 253 -4.99 -3.39 -8.31
C VAL A 253 -5.59 -2.30 -7.43
N LEU A 254 -6.93 -2.23 -7.33
CA LEU A 254 -7.62 -1.24 -6.50
C LEU A 254 -7.25 -1.35 -5.02
N ARG A 255 -7.16 -2.57 -4.48
CA ARG A 255 -6.67 -2.80 -3.11
C ARG A 255 -5.30 -2.18 -2.93
N VAL A 256 -4.44 -2.44 -3.88
CA VAL A 256 -3.04 -2.07 -3.86
C VAL A 256 -2.85 -0.55 -3.96
N ILE A 257 -3.63 0.16 -4.79
CA ILE A 257 -3.64 1.63 -4.83
C ILE A 257 -4.42 2.26 -3.67
N GLY A 258 -4.84 1.47 -2.66
CA GLY A 258 -5.49 1.93 -1.45
C GLY A 258 -7.02 2.08 -1.51
N ASN A 259 -7.65 1.76 -2.64
CA ASN A 259 -9.10 1.80 -2.78
C ASN A 259 -9.72 0.45 -2.39
N SER A 260 -9.57 0.08 -1.10
CA SER A 260 -9.96 -1.25 -0.61
C SER A 260 -11.49 -1.46 -0.59
N GLU A 261 -12.30 -0.42 -0.45
CA GLU A 261 -13.76 -0.53 -0.49
C GLU A 261 -14.26 -0.87 -1.90
N GLN A 262 -13.76 -0.19 -2.93
CA GLN A 262 -14.06 -0.51 -4.32
C GLN A 262 -13.51 -1.88 -4.71
N SER A 263 -12.32 -2.21 -4.24
CA SER A 263 -11.73 -3.54 -4.40
C SER A 263 -12.65 -4.63 -3.84
N GLN A 264 -13.19 -4.46 -2.62
CA GLN A 264 -14.11 -5.41 -2.00
C GLN A 264 -15.38 -5.60 -2.84
N LEU A 265 -15.95 -4.50 -3.34
CA LEU A 265 -17.15 -4.54 -4.17
C LEU A 265 -16.92 -5.35 -5.46
N ILE A 266 -15.82 -5.07 -6.16
CA ILE A 266 -15.49 -5.69 -7.45
C ILE A 266 -15.10 -7.16 -7.27
N LEU A 267 -14.32 -7.48 -6.22
CA LEU A 267 -13.94 -8.85 -5.92
C LEU A 267 -15.13 -9.70 -5.48
N ALA A 268 -16.07 -9.14 -4.72
CA ALA A 268 -17.30 -9.82 -4.37
C ALA A 268 -18.11 -10.20 -5.61
N GLU A 269 -18.19 -9.31 -6.62
CA GLU A 269 -18.86 -9.63 -7.88
C GLU A 269 -18.07 -10.67 -8.69
N SER A 270 -16.72 -10.58 -8.73
CA SER A 270 -15.88 -11.59 -9.38
C SER A 270 -16.10 -12.99 -8.77
N VAL A 271 -16.14 -13.10 -7.44
CA VAL A 271 -16.38 -14.37 -6.71
C VAL A 271 -17.79 -14.91 -7.02
N LYS A 272 -18.81 -14.04 -7.04
CA LYS A 272 -20.17 -14.41 -7.35
C LYS A 272 -20.28 -14.98 -8.76
N LEU A 273 -19.67 -14.34 -9.75
CA LEU A 273 -19.65 -14.79 -11.14
C LEU A 273 -18.88 -16.10 -11.30
N ALA A 274 -17.69 -16.23 -10.68
CA ALA A 274 -16.93 -17.48 -10.69
C ALA A 274 -17.75 -18.66 -10.13
N LYS A 275 -18.48 -18.42 -9.06
CA LYS A 275 -19.40 -19.44 -8.48
C LYS A 275 -20.54 -19.78 -9.43
N GLN A 276 -21.14 -18.79 -10.06
CA GLN A 276 -22.24 -18.95 -11.02
C GLN A 276 -21.83 -19.78 -12.24
N PHE A 277 -20.60 -19.55 -12.76
CA PHE A 277 -20.08 -20.24 -13.94
C PHE A 277 -19.35 -21.56 -13.61
N GLY A 278 -19.21 -21.92 -12.33
CA GLY A 278 -18.51 -23.14 -11.92
C GLY A 278 -16.99 -23.08 -12.16
N ASP A 279 -16.42 -21.88 -12.26
CA ASP A 279 -14.98 -21.65 -12.46
C ASP A 279 -14.24 -21.79 -11.11
N SER A 280 -13.94 -23.03 -10.73
CA SER A 280 -13.36 -23.35 -9.44
C SER A 280 -11.97 -22.73 -9.20
N GLN A 281 -11.17 -22.57 -10.25
CA GLN A 281 -9.83 -21.96 -10.18
C GLN A 281 -9.91 -20.46 -9.88
N ASN A 282 -10.70 -19.71 -10.67
CA ASN A 282 -10.91 -18.30 -10.44
C ASN A 282 -11.73 -18.03 -9.17
N LEU A 283 -12.59 -18.93 -8.74
CA LEU A 283 -13.33 -18.84 -7.48
C LEU A 283 -12.36 -18.84 -6.28
N ALA A 284 -11.43 -19.79 -6.21
CA ALA A 284 -10.46 -19.86 -5.12
C ALA A 284 -9.51 -18.65 -5.12
N ALA A 285 -9.04 -18.23 -6.30
CA ALA A 285 -8.22 -17.03 -6.45
C ALA A 285 -9.00 -15.77 -6.06
N GLY A 286 -10.30 -15.70 -6.38
CA GLY A 286 -11.19 -14.61 -5.97
C GLY A 286 -11.35 -14.52 -4.45
N TYR A 287 -11.55 -15.66 -3.77
CA TYR A 287 -11.58 -15.69 -2.31
C TYR A 287 -10.25 -15.23 -1.69
N PHE A 288 -9.12 -15.66 -2.25
CA PHE A 288 -7.80 -15.20 -1.80
C PHE A 288 -7.66 -13.67 -1.94
N SER A 289 -7.98 -13.12 -3.10
CA SER A 289 -7.95 -11.66 -3.36
C SER A 289 -8.90 -10.89 -2.43
N LEU A 290 -10.11 -11.41 -2.21
CA LEU A 290 -11.09 -10.81 -1.30
C LEU A 290 -10.59 -10.85 0.16
N GLY A 291 -9.99 -11.97 0.60
CA GLY A 291 -9.36 -12.09 1.90
C GLY A 291 -8.28 -11.02 2.13
N ASN A 292 -7.41 -10.82 1.14
CA ASN A 292 -6.39 -9.77 1.17
C ASN A 292 -6.98 -8.37 1.29
N THR A 293 -8.08 -8.11 0.58
CA THR A 293 -8.76 -6.81 0.61
C THR A 293 -9.43 -6.55 1.96
N VAL A 294 -10.14 -7.54 2.50
CA VAL A 294 -10.79 -7.43 3.80
C VAL A 294 -9.77 -7.28 4.93
N LEU A 295 -8.63 -7.99 4.85
CA LEU A 295 -7.52 -7.79 5.78
C LEU A 295 -6.94 -6.37 5.67
N SER A 296 -6.78 -5.86 4.46
CA SER A 296 -6.34 -4.46 4.24
C SER A 296 -7.30 -3.45 4.88
N LEU A 297 -8.61 -3.66 4.76
CA LEU A 297 -9.64 -2.84 5.43
C LEU A 297 -9.52 -2.95 6.96
N GLY A 298 -9.34 -4.17 7.49
CA GLY A 298 -9.13 -4.41 8.91
C GLY A 298 -7.91 -3.68 9.45
N ASN A 299 -6.78 -3.77 8.75
CA ASN A 299 -5.53 -3.11 9.12
C ASN A 299 -5.65 -1.58 9.06
N GLN A 300 -6.34 -1.03 8.06
CA GLN A 300 -6.63 0.41 7.99
C GLN A 300 -7.45 0.87 9.18
N LYS A 301 -8.43 0.09 9.58
CA LYS A 301 -9.30 0.41 10.71
C LYS A 301 -8.60 0.24 12.06
N ALA A 302 -7.76 -0.78 12.22
CA ALA A 302 -6.97 -1.01 13.43
C ALA A 302 -5.96 0.13 13.73
N GLN A 303 -5.59 0.92 12.72
CA GLN A 303 -4.77 2.12 12.92
C GLN A 303 -5.54 3.26 13.61
N ILE A 304 -6.86 3.24 13.54
CA ILE A 304 -7.76 4.28 14.05
C ILE A 304 -8.38 3.86 15.38
N GLU A 305 -8.75 2.59 15.50
CA GLU A 305 -9.47 2.05 16.66
C GLU A 305 -8.49 1.30 17.58
N THR A 306 -8.46 1.66 18.87
CA THR A 306 -7.73 0.87 19.86
C THR A 306 -8.47 -0.45 20.07
N ILE A 307 -7.84 -1.58 19.75
CA ILE A 307 -8.40 -2.91 20.00
C ILE A 307 -8.34 -3.17 21.50
N SER A 308 -9.47 -2.97 22.18
CA SER A 308 -9.60 -3.13 23.63
C SER A 308 -9.90 -4.57 24.09
N THR A 309 -10.26 -5.47 23.17
CA THR A 309 -10.60 -6.87 23.47
C THR A 309 -9.84 -7.84 22.59
N PRO A 310 -9.38 -9.00 23.12
CA PRO A 310 -8.76 -10.05 22.30
C PRO A 310 -9.71 -10.48 21.18
N ILE A 311 -9.19 -10.60 19.97
CA ILE A 311 -9.95 -11.07 18.81
C ILE A 311 -10.12 -12.59 18.98
N THR A 312 -11.36 -13.05 19.15
CA THR A 312 -11.68 -14.47 19.17
C THR A 312 -12.34 -14.85 17.84
N PHE A 313 -11.77 -15.83 17.14
CA PHE A 313 -12.41 -16.38 15.94
C PHE A 313 -13.57 -17.27 16.38
N THR A 314 -14.79 -16.81 16.11
CA THR A 314 -16.02 -17.62 16.30
C THR A 314 -16.24 -18.47 15.05
N SER A 315 -16.93 -19.60 15.21
CA SER A 315 -17.24 -20.55 14.14
C SER A 315 -17.84 -19.88 12.90
N SER A 316 -17.06 -19.80 11.83
CA SER A 316 -17.43 -19.61 10.43
C SER A 316 -18.23 -18.36 10.08
N PRO A 317 -17.64 -17.14 10.08
CA PRO A 317 -18.22 -16.05 9.32
C PRO A 317 -18.19 -16.38 7.82
N ASP A 318 -19.23 -15.95 7.10
CA ASP A 318 -19.24 -16.07 5.64
C ASP A 318 -18.27 -15.03 5.04
N CYS A 319 -17.35 -15.50 4.18
CA CYS A 319 -16.44 -14.60 3.44
C CYS A 319 -17.19 -13.50 2.67
N MET A 320 -18.40 -13.77 2.23
CA MET A 320 -19.25 -12.84 1.47
C MET A 320 -20.18 -12.00 2.35
N ALA A 321 -20.16 -12.20 3.67
CA ALA A 321 -21.00 -11.42 4.59
C ALA A 321 -20.55 -9.93 4.57
N ARG A 322 -21.53 -9.03 4.68
CA ARG A 322 -21.22 -7.63 5.00
C ARG A 322 -20.82 -7.55 6.48
N ALA A 323 -19.57 -7.32 6.76
CA ALA A 323 -19.11 -7.01 8.11
C ALA A 323 -19.73 -5.68 8.57
N ASN A 324 -20.14 -5.61 9.84
CA ASN A 324 -20.59 -4.35 10.48
C ASN A 324 -19.45 -3.38 10.76
N ASN A 325 -18.34 -3.57 10.09
CA ASN A 325 -17.17 -2.69 10.10
C ASN A 325 -16.38 -2.61 11.42
N THR A 326 -16.40 -3.55 12.33
CA THR A 326 -15.40 -3.61 13.41
C THR A 326 -14.12 -4.30 12.94
N VAL A 327 -12.96 -3.95 13.53
CA VAL A 327 -11.67 -4.60 13.21
C VAL A 327 -11.75 -6.12 13.38
N SER A 328 -12.38 -6.58 14.46
CA SER A 328 -12.56 -8.00 14.77
C SER A 328 -13.35 -8.74 13.68
N GLU A 329 -14.45 -8.16 13.22
CA GLU A 329 -15.28 -8.76 12.15
C GLU A 329 -14.55 -8.81 10.82
N LEU A 330 -13.79 -7.76 10.47
CA LEU A 330 -12.99 -7.74 9.24
C LEU A 330 -11.91 -8.82 9.27
N TYR A 331 -11.21 -9.00 10.38
CA TYR A 331 -10.20 -10.05 10.52
C TYR A 331 -10.82 -11.46 10.46
N GLN A 332 -11.97 -11.67 11.08
CA GLN A 332 -12.72 -12.93 10.99
C GLN A 332 -13.18 -13.21 9.55
N GLN A 333 -13.66 -12.20 8.83
CA GLN A 333 -14.06 -12.32 7.44
C GLN A 333 -12.86 -12.63 6.54
N ALA A 334 -11.71 -11.99 6.77
CA ALA A 334 -10.46 -12.29 6.04
C ALA A 334 -10.04 -13.75 6.24
N ALA A 335 -10.05 -14.24 7.48
CA ALA A 335 -9.76 -15.65 7.79
C ALA A 335 -10.71 -16.59 7.06
N ALA A 336 -12.03 -16.29 7.06
CA ALA A 336 -13.02 -17.10 6.35
C ALA A 336 -12.75 -17.16 4.85
N CYS A 337 -12.35 -16.04 4.24
CA CYS A 337 -11.96 -16.01 2.85
C CYS A 337 -10.72 -16.86 2.56
N TYR A 338 -9.70 -16.80 3.42
CA TYR A 338 -8.51 -17.65 3.28
C TYR A 338 -8.83 -19.13 3.44
N HIS A 339 -9.74 -19.51 4.37
CA HIS A 339 -10.23 -20.88 4.49
C HIS A 339 -10.96 -21.38 3.24
N GLN A 340 -11.70 -20.52 2.54
CA GLN A 340 -12.29 -20.90 1.25
C GLN A 340 -11.23 -21.03 0.16
N ALA A 341 -10.22 -20.16 0.14
CA ALA A 341 -9.14 -20.20 -0.83
C ALA A 341 -8.19 -21.40 -0.65
N GLU A 342 -7.95 -21.85 0.59
CA GLU A 342 -7.10 -23.04 0.86
C GLU A 342 -7.71 -24.35 0.36
N LEU A 343 -9.00 -24.37 0.00
CA LEU A 343 -9.63 -25.54 -0.63
C LEU A 343 -9.26 -25.69 -2.12
N SER A 344 -8.48 -24.77 -2.66
CA SER A 344 -8.03 -24.78 -4.05
C SER A 344 -7.23 -26.03 -4.39
N THR A 345 -7.50 -26.58 -5.58
CA THR A 345 -6.65 -27.60 -6.20
C THR A 345 -5.33 -27.03 -6.75
N ASP A 346 -5.26 -25.71 -6.96
CA ASP A 346 -4.02 -25.00 -7.29
C ASP A 346 -3.14 -24.91 -6.04
N ALA A 347 -2.00 -25.59 -6.08
CA ALA A 347 -1.08 -25.68 -4.95
C ALA A 347 -0.48 -24.32 -4.54
N ASN A 348 -0.33 -23.37 -5.50
CA ASN A 348 0.19 -22.02 -5.21
C ASN A 348 -0.86 -21.16 -4.49
N ILE A 349 -2.11 -21.17 -4.97
CA ILE A 349 -3.22 -20.44 -4.31
C ILE A 349 -3.43 -20.98 -2.89
N ASN A 350 -3.46 -22.29 -2.75
CA ASN A 350 -3.60 -22.97 -1.46
C ASN A 350 -2.47 -22.57 -0.50
N ALA A 351 -1.21 -22.60 -0.96
CA ALA A 351 -0.06 -22.21 -0.14
C ALA A 351 -0.11 -20.73 0.27
N LYS A 352 -0.42 -19.83 -0.66
CA LYS A 352 -0.55 -18.38 -0.39
C LYS A 352 -1.67 -18.10 0.62
N ALA A 353 -2.83 -18.76 0.48
CA ALA A 353 -3.95 -18.60 1.42
C ALA A 353 -3.56 -19.00 2.84
N LYS A 354 -2.89 -20.15 3.00
CA LYS A 354 -2.39 -20.60 4.31
C LYS A 354 -1.33 -19.69 4.91
N LEU A 355 -0.44 -19.13 4.09
CA LEU A 355 0.59 -18.20 4.56
C LEU A 355 -0.03 -16.88 5.04
N ASN A 356 -1.03 -16.34 4.34
CA ASN A 356 -1.71 -15.12 4.75
C ASN A 356 -2.60 -15.37 5.98
N LEU A 357 -3.23 -16.54 6.07
CA LEU A 357 -3.94 -16.96 7.28
C LEU A 357 -2.96 -17.05 8.47
N LEU A 358 -1.78 -17.65 8.27
CA LEU A 358 -0.75 -17.73 9.32
C LEU A 358 -0.32 -16.33 9.80
N SER A 359 -0.10 -15.39 8.87
CA SER A 359 0.23 -14.00 9.21
C SER A 359 -0.86 -13.38 10.08
N LEU A 360 -2.12 -13.53 9.70
CA LEU A 360 -3.26 -13.02 10.46
C LEU A 360 -3.39 -13.66 11.84
N LEU A 361 -3.16 -14.99 11.95
CA LEU A 361 -3.20 -15.71 13.22
C LEU A 361 -2.06 -15.29 14.17
N ILE A 362 -0.88 -14.96 13.63
CA ILE A 362 0.24 -14.42 14.42
C ILE A 362 -0.12 -13.01 14.94
N GLU A 363 -0.64 -12.14 14.09
CA GLU A 363 -1.05 -10.78 14.46
C GLU A 363 -2.14 -10.78 15.53
N THR A 364 -3.08 -11.74 15.45
CA THR A 364 -4.20 -11.90 16.40
C THR A 364 -3.90 -12.87 17.55
N GLN A 365 -2.69 -13.39 17.65
CA GLN A 365 -2.21 -14.30 18.72
C GLN A 365 -3.02 -15.60 18.89
N GLN A 366 -3.48 -16.19 17.77
CA GLN A 366 -4.25 -17.43 17.77
C GLN A 366 -3.34 -18.68 17.81
N TRP A 367 -2.67 -18.90 18.95
CA TRP A 367 -1.59 -19.90 19.08
C TRP A 367 -2.01 -21.34 18.80
N SER A 368 -3.23 -21.73 19.14
CA SER A 368 -3.77 -23.08 18.90
C SER A 368 -3.84 -23.40 17.40
N GLU A 369 -4.34 -22.47 16.61
CA GLU A 369 -4.49 -22.66 15.16
C GLU A 369 -3.13 -22.63 14.46
N ILE A 370 -2.22 -21.76 14.90
CA ILE A 370 -0.84 -21.70 14.39
C ILE A 370 -0.17 -23.06 14.54
N SER A 371 -0.31 -23.73 15.70
CA SER A 371 0.31 -25.02 15.97
C SER A 371 -0.12 -26.13 15.01
N THR A 372 -1.34 -26.06 14.49
CA THR A 372 -1.89 -27.02 13.54
C THR A 372 -1.62 -26.65 12.09
N LEU A 373 -1.52 -25.36 11.78
CA LEU A 373 -1.37 -24.85 10.42
C LEU A 373 0.09 -24.88 9.94
N LEU A 374 1.05 -24.49 10.79
CA LEU A 374 2.46 -24.33 10.43
C LEU A 374 3.09 -25.62 9.85
N PRO A 375 2.95 -26.83 10.45
CA PRO A 375 3.51 -28.06 9.87
C PRO A 375 2.91 -28.39 8.49
N LYS A 376 1.64 -28.06 8.27
CA LYS A 376 0.97 -28.30 6.97
C LYS A 376 1.56 -27.39 5.89
N ILE A 377 1.85 -26.14 6.22
CA ILE A 377 2.49 -25.18 5.30
C ILE A 377 3.88 -25.67 4.91
N GLN A 378 4.71 -26.03 5.87
CA GLN A 378 6.07 -26.51 5.61
C GLN A 378 6.07 -27.73 4.68
N SER A 379 5.27 -28.77 5.01
CA SER A 379 5.14 -29.97 4.18
C SER A 379 4.62 -29.69 2.77
N GLN A 380 3.82 -28.65 2.59
CA GLN A 380 3.29 -28.26 1.27
C GLN A 380 4.33 -27.52 0.44
N LEU A 381 5.04 -26.55 1.03
CA LEU A 381 6.06 -25.78 0.32
C LEU A 381 7.19 -26.65 -0.21
N ASP A 382 7.57 -27.70 0.53
CA ASP A 382 8.58 -28.68 0.09
C ASP A 382 8.17 -29.45 -1.18
N LYS A 383 6.88 -29.48 -1.50
CA LYS A 383 6.32 -30.19 -2.66
C LYS A 383 6.03 -29.28 -3.85
N LEU A 384 6.07 -27.97 -3.66
CA LEU A 384 5.82 -27.03 -4.75
C LEU A 384 6.92 -27.12 -5.81
N PRO A 385 6.56 -27.17 -7.09
CA PRO A 385 7.55 -27.05 -8.16
C PRO A 385 8.23 -25.68 -8.06
N MET A 386 9.55 -25.68 -8.31
CA MET A 386 10.34 -24.46 -8.29
C MET A 386 9.76 -23.45 -9.29
N SER A 387 9.37 -22.27 -8.81
CA SER A 387 8.81 -21.16 -9.58
C SER A 387 9.01 -19.85 -8.84
N HIS A 388 8.80 -18.71 -9.51
CA HIS A 388 8.76 -17.41 -8.86
C HIS A 388 7.82 -17.40 -7.64
N GLY A 389 6.58 -17.89 -7.81
CA GLY A 389 5.60 -17.95 -6.72
C GLY A 389 6.04 -18.85 -5.55
N ALA A 390 6.68 -19.99 -5.82
CA ALA A 390 7.17 -20.89 -4.78
C ALA A 390 8.31 -20.26 -3.97
N ILE A 391 9.20 -19.52 -4.62
CA ILE A 391 10.31 -18.80 -3.96
C ILE A 391 9.74 -17.72 -3.01
N TYR A 392 8.79 -16.91 -3.47
CA TYR A 392 8.15 -15.91 -2.61
C TYR A 392 7.35 -16.55 -1.49
N ALA A 393 6.71 -17.70 -1.69
CA ALA A 393 6.05 -18.42 -0.63
C ALA A 393 7.02 -18.89 0.48
N GLN A 394 8.25 -19.32 0.13
CA GLN A 394 9.30 -19.63 1.11
C GLN A 394 9.78 -18.39 1.85
N ILE A 395 9.95 -17.24 1.16
CA ILE A 395 10.32 -15.96 1.78
C ILE A 395 9.22 -15.50 2.74
N ASN A 396 7.95 -15.61 2.34
CA ASN A 396 6.80 -15.25 3.19
C ASN A 396 6.68 -16.17 4.41
N LEU A 397 6.98 -17.47 4.27
CA LEU A 397 7.07 -18.35 5.43
C LEU A 397 8.16 -17.88 6.38
N ALA A 398 9.35 -17.57 5.88
CA ALA A 398 10.45 -17.06 6.71
C ALA A 398 10.04 -15.76 7.45
N GLN A 399 9.35 -14.84 6.79
CA GLN A 399 8.82 -13.63 7.43
C GLN A 399 7.82 -13.96 8.54
N ASN A 400 6.87 -14.86 8.28
CA ASN A 400 5.91 -15.27 9.30
C ASN A 400 6.60 -15.91 10.51
N LEU A 401 7.65 -16.71 10.29
CA LEU A 401 8.44 -17.30 11.37
C LEU A 401 9.25 -16.26 12.17
N ILE A 402 9.77 -15.24 11.49
CA ILE A 402 10.42 -14.08 12.13
C ILE A 402 9.41 -13.36 13.04
N CYS A 403 8.21 -13.08 12.50
CA CYS A 403 7.14 -12.43 13.25
C CYS A 403 6.63 -13.29 14.42
N LEU A 404 6.56 -14.58 14.24
CA LEU A 404 6.19 -15.52 15.31
C LEU A 404 7.21 -15.47 16.47
N LYS A 405 8.51 -15.44 16.16
CA LYS A 405 9.56 -15.29 17.19
C LYS A 405 9.43 -13.96 17.94
N SER A 406 9.19 -12.87 17.21
CA SER A 406 8.99 -11.54 17.81
C SER A 406 7.77 -11.47 18.73
N ALA A 407 6.67 -12.12 18.32
CA ALA A 407 5.42 -12.14 19.09
C ALA A 407 5.53 -12.93 20.41
N VAL A 408 6.38 -13.96 20.43
CA VAL A 408 6.56 -14.84 21.60
C VAL A 408 7.68 -14.31 22.52
N ASN A 409 8.68 -13.63 21.99
CA ASN A 409 9.80 -13.08 22.77
C ASN A 409 9.97 -11.58 22.45
N PRO A 410 9.29 -10.70 23.18
CA PRO A 410 9.25 -9.26 22.91
C PRO A 410 10.53 -8.51 23.28
N GLU A 411 11.59 -9.15 23.75
CA GLU A 411 12.90 -8.51 23.99
C GLU A 411 13.60 -8.13 22.66
N VAL A 412 12.91 -7.31 21.88
CA VAL A 412 13.46 -6.77 20.64
C VAL A 412 14.19 -5.48 20.96
N SER A 413 15.51 -5.46 20.75
CA SER A 413 16.31 -4.26 20.96
C SER A 413 15.94 -3.19 19.92
N GLN A 414 16.18 -1.91 20.24
CA GLN A 414 15.98 -0.79 19.28
C GLN A 414 16.83 -0.92 18.00
N LEU A 415 17.79 -1.83 17.99
CA LEU A 415 18.70 -2.13 16.88
C LEU A 415 18.35 -3.42 16.13
N SER A 416 17.17 -3.99 16.38
CA SER A 416 16.69 -5.18 15.67
C SER A 416 16.60 -4.94 14.15
N SER A 417 16.64 -6.02 13.38
CA SER A 417 16.55 -5.91 11.91
C SER A 417 15.25 -5.22 11.45
N PRO A 418 15.23 -4.57 10.28
CA PRO A 418 14.01 -4.04 9.69
C PRO A 418 12.90 -5.08 9.55
N LEU A 419 13.26 -6.37 9.45
CA LEU A 419 12.30 -7.46 9.33
C LEU A 419 11.43 -7.64 10.57
N LEU A 420 11.99 -7.44 11.79
CA LEU A 420 11.23 -7.51 13.04
C LEU A 420 10.28 -6.32 13.22
N GLN A 421 10.67 -5.13 12.78
CA GLN A 421 9.80 -3.96 12.83
C GLN A 421 8.55 -4.09 11.97
N GLN A 422 8.64 -4.87 10.90
CA GLN A 422 7.54 -5.11 9.98
C GLN A 422 6.46 -6.06 10.55
N CYS A 423 6.69 -6.66 11.72
CA CYS A 423 5.79 -7.67 12.29
C CYS A 423 4.53 -7.10 12.98
N GLY A 424 4.37 -5.78 13.10
CA GLY A 424 3.15 -5.14 13.63
C GLY A 424 2.84 -5.45 15.11
N VAL A 425 3.71 -6.20 15.80
CA VAL A 425 3.52 -6.58 17.21
C VAL A 425 3.83 -5.37 18.08
N SER A 426 2.80 -4.63 18.48
CA SER A 426 2.95 -3.51 19.40
C SER A 426 3.39 -4.01 20.77
N GLN A 427 4.49 -3.48 21.30
CA GLN A 427 5.05 -3.79 22.62
C GLN A 427 4.07 -3.54 23.80
N GLU A 428 2.99 -2.79 23.55
CA GLU A 428 1.97 -2.49 24.58
C GLU A 428 1.01 -3.66 24.86
N LYS A 429 1.03 -4.75 24.08
CA LYS A 429 0.04 -5.86 24.22
C LYS A 429 0.49 -7.06 25.04
N THR A 430 1.67 -7.02 25.67
CA THR A 430 2.14 -8.13 26.50
C THR A 430 1.74 -8.01 27.97
N THR A 431 0.48 -7.74 28.27
CA THR A 431 -0.07 -8.00 29.60
C THR A 431 -0.76 -9.36 29.58
N ASN A 432 -0.10 -10.34 30.22
CA ASN A 432 -0.60 -11.60 30.70
C ASN A 432 -2.14 -11.80 30.62
N THR A 433 -2.63 -12.36 29.54
CA THR A 433 -3.92 -13.06 29.54
C THR A 433 -3.65 -14.56 29.58
N GLY A 434 -4.01 -15.14 30.71
CA GLY A 434 -3.64 -16.49 31.07
C GLY A 434 -3.99 -17.57 30.04
N GLY A 435 -3.08 -18.50 29.91
CA GLY A 435 -3.43 -19.89 29.69
C GLY A 435 -3.11 -20.53 28.34
N ASN A 436 -2.70 -19.81 27.27
CA ASN A 436 -2.33 -20.48 26.01
C ASN A 436 -0.97 -19.97 25.52
N THR A 437 0.10 -20.55 26.05
CA THR A 437 1.47 -20.32 25.53
C THR A 437 1.74 -21.27 24.38
N LEU A 438 2.27 -20.75 23.27
CA LEU A 438 2.79 -21.57 22.19
C LEU A 438 3.87 -22.51 22.72
N GLN A 439 3.85 -23.79 22.33
CA GLN A 439 4.91 -24.71 22.75
C GLN A 439 6.25 -24.22 22.19
N PRO A 440 7.32 -24.11 23.02
CA PRO A 440 8.63 -23.62 22.57
C PRO A 440 9.22 -24.41 21.39
N THR A 441 8.83 -25.68 21.24
CA THR A 441 9.27 -26.58 20.16
C THR A 441 8.74 -26.16 18.76
N LEU A 442 7.72 -25.32 18.69
CA LEU A 442 7.14 -24.83 17.43
C LEU A 442 7.82 -23.55 16.93
N ILE A 443 8.67 -22.93 17.74
CA ILE A 443 9.40 -21.72 17.37
C ILE A 443 10.73 -22.14 16.75
N PRO A 444 10.93 -21.99 15.42
CA PRO A 444 12.17 -22.43 14.77
C PRO A 444 13.37 -21.61 15.26
N ALA A 445 14.54 -22.24 15.24
CA ALA A 445 15.79 -21.54 15.45
C ALA A 445 16.05 -20.55 14.30
N TRP A 446 16.86 -19.51 14.54
CA TRP A 446 17.23 -18.56 13.49
C TRP A 446 17.94 -19.25 12.32
N GLU A 447 18.75 -20.27 12.62
CA GLU A 447 19.45 -21.09 11.64
C GLU A 447 18.49 -21.85 10.72
N ASP A 448 17.34 -22.30 11.23
CA ASP A 448 16.34 -22.99 10.42
C ASP A 448 15.62 -22.02 9.48
N ILE A 449 15.33 -20.81 9.96
CA ILE A 449 14.82 -19.72 9.12
C ILE A 449 15.84 -19.38 8.02
N ALA A 450 17.13 -19.26 8.37
CA ALA A 450 18.20 -19.03 7.41
C ALA A 450 18.29 -20.12 6.34
N LYS A 451 18.05 -21.41 6.69
CA LYS A 451 18.01 -22.51 5.72
C LYS A 451 16.88 -22.35 4.70
N ILE A 452 15.66 -22.00 5.18
CA ILE A 452 14.50 -21.75 4.29
C ILE A 452 14.84 -20.64 3.29
N VAL A 453 15.37 -19.51 3.77
CA VAL A 453 15.72 -18.38 2.91
C VAL A 453 16.88 -18.71 1.98
N THR A 454 17.85 -19.51 2.42
CA THR A 454 18.96 -19.99 1.58
C THR A 454 18.43 -20.87 0.44
N THR A 455 17.45 -21.72 0.71
CA THR A 455 16.78 -22.53 -0.32
C THR A 455 16.09 -21.62 -1.34
N ALA A 456 15.32 -20.62 -0.89
CA ALA A 456 14.68 -19.62 -1.75
C ALA A 456 15.71 -18.89 -2.64
N ARG A 457 16.82 -18.42 -2.05
CA ARG A 457 17.94 -17.77 -2.79
C ARG A 457 18.52 -18.67 -3.87
N ASN A 458 18.79 -19.95 -3.55
CA ASN A 458 19.37 -20.89 -4.50
C ASN A 458 18.40 -21.17 -5.66
N GLN A 459 17.12 -21.34 -5.38
CA GLN A 459 16.09 -21.50 -6.40
C GLN A 459 15.96 -20.26 -7.28
N ALA A 460 15.98 -19.05 -6.71
CA ALA A 460 15.95 -17.80 -7.45
C ALA A 460 17.17 -17.68 -8.39
N GLN A 461 18.35 -18.10 -7.94
CA GLN A 461 19.56 -18.12 -8.76
C GLN A 461 19.43 -19.08 -9.94
N VAL A 462 18.86 -20.26 -9.76
CA VAL A 462 18.61 -21.23 -10.84
C VAL A 462 17.63 -20.66 -11.88
N LEU A 463 16.58 -19.97 -11.44
CA LEU A 463 15.62 -19.30 -12.33
C LEU A 463 16.16 -18.03 -12.99
N GLN A 464 17.29 -17.51 -12.52
CA GLN A 464 17.84 -16.18 -12.88
C GLN A 464 16.85 -15.04 -12.55
N ASP A 465 16.14 -15.20 -11.44
CA ASP A 465 15.22 -14.21 -10.89
C ASP A 465 15.99 -13.30 -9.92
N ASN A 466 16.54 -12.23 -10.45
CA ASN A 466 17.39 -11.31 -9.68
C ASN A 466 16.60 -10.60 -8.55
N GLN A 467 15.31 -10.32 -8.75
CA GLN A 467 14.50 -9.67 -7.73
C GLN A 467 14.24 -10.61 -6.56
N ALA A 468 13.78 -11.83 -6.82
CA ALA A 468 13.57 -12.83 -5.77
C ALA A 468 14.89 -13.18 -5.05
N GLN A 469 16.01 -13.26 -5.81
CA GLN A 469 17.35 -13.49 -5.22
C GLN A 469 17.75 -12.34 -4.30
N ALA A 470 17.51 -11.08 -4.70
CA ALA A 470 17.80 -9.91 -3.88
C ALA A 470 16.93 -9.87 -2.62
N TYR A 471 15.64 -10.25 -2.73
CA TYR A 471 14.80 -10.40 -1.56
C TYR A 471 15.37 -11.46 -0.59
N ALA A 472 15.64 -12.66 -1.06
CA ALA A 472 16.18 -13.72 -0.22
C ALA A 472 17.52 -13.34 0.43
N LEU A 473 18.44 -12.71 -0.30
CA LEU A 473 19.70 -12.22 0.26
C LEU A 473 19.50 -11.15 1.33
N GLY A 474 18.59 -10.20 1.11
CA GLY A 474 18.28 -9.18 2.11
C GLY A 474 17.66 -9.78 3.37
N TYR A 475 16.76 -10.76 3.24
CA TYR A 475 16.23 -11.50 4.39
C TYR A 475 17.31 -12.27 5.13
N LEU A 476 18.26 -12.92 4.41
CA LEU A 476 19.43 -13.54 5.06
C LEU A 476 20.24 -12.50 5.84
N GLY A 477 20.47 -11.33 5.27
CA GLY A 477 21.09 -10.21 5.98
C GLY A 477 20.40 -9.88 7.30
N GLY A 478 19.07 -9.78 7.30
CA GLY A 478 18.29 -9.51 8.51
C GLY A 478 18.34 -10.65 9.52
N VAL A 479 18.22 -11.90 9.09
CA VAL A 479 18.32 -13.09 9.95
C VAL A 479 19.70 -13.18 10.60
N TYR A 480 20.78 -12.96 9.83
CA TYR A 480 22.14 -12.96 10.38
C TYR A 480 22.42 -11.78 11.33
N GLN A 481 21.72 -10.66 11.15
CA GLN A 481 21.72 -9.56 12.15
C GLN A 481 21.14 -10.03 13.49
N GLU A 482 20.02 -10.77 13.48
CA GLU A 482 19.41 -11.31 14.70
C GLU A 482 20.22 -12.43 15.35
N ILE A 483 21.01 -13.16 14.58
CA ILE A 483 21.99 -14.14 15.09
C ILE A 483 23.19 -13.42 15.76
N GLY A 484 23.40 -12.13 15.47
CA GLY A 484 24.56 -11.36 15.92
C GLY A 484 25.78 -11.43 14.99
N GLU A 485 25.66 -12.09 13.85
CA GLU A 485 26.73 -12.21 12.84
C GLU A 485 26.75 -11.01 11.89
N ILE A 486 27.09 -9.83 12.40
CA ILE A 486 27.03 -8.56 11.66
C ILE A 486 27.84 -8.57 10.34
N PRO A 487 29.06 -9.18 10.25
CA PRO A 487 29.78 -9.25 8.97
C PRO A 487 29.01 -10.03 7.88
N ASN A 488 28.39 -11.15 8.22
CA ASN A 488 27.55 -11.92 7.31
C ASN A 488 26.29 -11.16 6.93
N ALA A 489 25.63 -10.52 7.89
CA ALA A 489 24.48 -9.66 7.66
C ALA A 489 24.77 -8.58 6.62
N GLN A 490 25.90 -7.87 6.79
CA GLN A 490 26.32 -6.83 5.85
C GLN A 490 26.65 -7.40 4.48
N ARG A 491 27.37 -8.51 4.39
CA ARG A 491 27.73 -9.14 3.13
C ARG A 491 26.48 -9.51 2.33
N PHE A 492 25.51 -10.21 2.93
CA PHE A 492 24.29 -10.59 2.25
C PHE A 492 23.45 -9.38 1.82
N THR A 493 23.38 -8.34 2.65
CA THR A 493 22.68 -7.08 2.32
C THR A 493 23.33 -6.38 1.13
N GLN A 494 24.66 -6.36 1.06
CA GLN A 494 25.40 -5.77 -0.06
C GLN A 494 25.26 -6.61 -1.34
N GLU A 495 25.30 -7.95 -1.25
CA GLU A 495 25.02 -8.84 -2.38
C GLU A 495 23.60 -8.60 -2.92
N ALA A 496 22.61 -8.41 -2.05
CA ALA A 496 21.25 -8.06 -2.46
C ALA A 496 21.19 -6.75 -3.25
N LEU A 497 21.90 -5.72 -2.79
CA LEU A 497 21.96 -4.42 -3.46
C LEU A 497 22.70 -4.46 -4.81
N GLN A 498 23.61 -5.41 -5.01
CA GLN A 498 24.27 -5.59 -6.31
C GLN A 498 23.34 -6.15 -7.39
N LEU A 499 22.30 -6.91 -6.99
CA LEU A 499 21.36 -7.53 -7.92
C LEU A 499 20.23 -6.58 -8.36
N VAL A 500 19.97 -5.53 -7.59
CA VAL A 500 18.88 -4.59 -7.84
C VAL A 500 19.38 -3.15 -7.76
N SER A 501 19.06 -2.36 -8.77
CA SER A 501 19.37 -0.94 -8.74
C SER A 501 18.18 -0.13 -8.20
N ALA A 502 18.47 1.09 -7.74
CA ALA A 502 17.42 2.03 -7.32
C ALA A 502 16.48 2.43 -8.49
N PHE A 503 16.87 2.19 -9.73
CA PHE A 503 16.06 2.50 -10.91
C PHE A 503 15.20 1.31 -11.36
N ASP A 504 15.77 0.09 -11.31
CA ASP A 504 15.10 -1.11 -11.84
C ASP A 504 14.13 -1.74 -10.82
N ALA A 505 14.49 -1.71 -9.54
CA ALA A 505 13.67 -2.26 -8.46
C ALA A 505 13.76 -1.40 -7.19
N PRO A 506 13.31 -0.14 -7.25
CA PRO A 506 13.45 0.81 -6.14
C PRO A 506 12.71 0.34 -4.88
N HIS A 507 11.61 -0.39 -5.02
CA HIS A 507 10.82 -0.97 -3.92
C HIS A 507 11.60 -2.05 -3.13
N ILE A 508 12.62 -2.66 -3.73
CA ILE A 508 13.53 -3.60 -3.07
C ILE A 508 14.75 -2.86 -2.54
N ALA A 509 15.32 -1.97 -3.35
CA ALA A 509 16.58 -1.31 -3.07
C ALA A 509 16.54 -0.48 -1.77
N TYR A 510 15.49 0.33 -1.54
CA TYR A 510 15.40 1.16 -0.33
C TYR A 510 15.44 0.33 0.96
N ARG A 511 14.86 -0.88 0.97
CA ARG A 511 14.83 -1.76 2.15
C ARG A 511 16.22 -2.21 2.55
N TRP A 512 16.99 -2.61 1.56
CA TRP A 512 18.35 -3.10 1.81
C TRP A 512 19.34 -1.95 2.02
N GLN A 513 19.09 -0.77 1.44
CA GLN A 513 19.80 0.46 1.79
C GLN A 513 19.55 0.85 3.25
N TRP A 514 18.31 0.78 3.71
CA TRP A 514 17.93 0.99 5.10
C TRP A 514 18.60 -0.02 6.03
N GLN A 515 18.50 -1.33 5.74
CA GLN A 515 19.16 -2.38 6.50
C GLN A 515 20.68 -2.16 6.57
N LEU A 516 21.32 -1.80 5.46
CA LEU A 516 22.73 -1.47 5.43
C LEU A 516 23.07 -0.27 6.32
N GLY A 517 22.20 0.74 6.34
CA GLY A 517 22.32 1.89 7.22
C GLY A 517 22.33 1.49 8.70
N ARG A 518 21.40 0.61 9.11
CA ARG A 518 21.34 0.07 10.48
C ARG A 518 22.57 -0.77 10.83
N LEU A 519 23.01 -1.65 9.95
CA LEU A 519 24.21 -2.46 10.14
C LEU A 519 25.46 -1.60 10.34
N ARG A 520 25.60 -0.53 9.55
CA ARG A 520 26.71 0.44 9.70
C ARG A 520 26.61 1.23 11.00
N ARG A 521 25.36 1.54 11.45
CA ARG A 521 25.14 2.18 12.77
C ARG A 521 25.58 1.27 13.91
N ILE A 522 25.28 -0.04 13.86
CA ILE A 522 25.73 -1.04 14.82
C ILE A 522 27.27 -1.11 14.89
N GLN A 523 27.93 -0.92 13.74
CA GLN A 523 29.39 -0.90 13.62
C GLN A 523 30.02 0.45 13.96
N GLU A 524 29.27 1.41 14.46
CA GLU A 524 29.69 2.79 14.75
C GLU A 524 30.25 3.55 13.53
N ASN A 525 29.97 3.07 12.31
CA ASN A 525 30.34 3.73 11.06
C ASN A 525 29.32 4.79 10.67
N GLN A 526 29.36 5.93 11.33
CA GLN A 526 28.39 7.01 11.17
C GLN A 526 28.30 7.54 9.73
N GLN A 527 29.45 7.80 9.07
CA GLN A 527 29.46 8.29 7.69
C GLN A 527 28.83 7.28 6.73
N GLY A 528 29.19 6.01 6.88
CA GLY A 528 28.63 4.94 6.11
C GLY A 528 27.11 4.78 6.34
N ALA A 529 26.66 4.94 7.59
CA ALA A 529 25.24 4.89 7.94
C ALA A 529 24.48 6.05 7.28
N ILE A 530 24.94 7.30 7.44
CA ILE A 530 24.35 8.49 6.80
C ILE A 530 24.24 8.27 5.27
N ALA A 531 25.30 7.81 4.62
CA ALA A 531 25.26 7.55 3.17
C ALA A 531 24.21 6.51 2.77
N ALA A 532 24.06 5.43 3.53
CA ALA A 532 23.09 4.38 3.25
C ALA A 532 21.63 4.86 3.49
N TYR A 533 21.38 5.59 4.58
CA TYR A 533 20.06 6.19 4.83
C TYR A 533 19.72 7.27 3.80
N THR A 534 20.67 8.08 3.38
CA THR A 534 20.49 9.07 2.29
C THR A 534 20.03 8.35 1.02
N ALA A 535 20.73 7.28 0.63
CA ALA A 535 20.34 6.48 -0.53
C ALA A 535 18.92 5.90 -0.39
N ALA A 536 18.54 5.39 0.79
CA ALA A 536 17.21 4.87 1.05
C ALA A 536 16.12 5.94 0.91
N VAL A 537 16.35 7.13 1.50
CA VAL A 537 15.41 8.26 1.42
C VAL A 537 15.28 8.79 0.00
N GLU A 538 16.38 8.92 -0.75
CA GLU A 538 16.32 9.35 -2.15
C GLU A 538 15.61 8.32 -3.04
N THR A 539 15.82 7.03 -2.78
CA THR A 539 15.08 5.96 -3.47
C THR A 539 13.57 6.04 -3.15
N LEU A 540 13.20 6.25 -1.88
CA LEU A 540 11.80 6.47 -1.49
C LEU A 540 11.19 7.72 -2.13
N LYS A 541 11.91 8.82 -2.25
CA LYS A 541 11.44 10.03 -2.96
C LYS A 541 11.19 9.76 -4.44
N SER A 542 12.02 8.95 -5.09
CA SER A 542 11.82 8.57 -6.48
C SER A 542 10.61 7.67 -6.69
N LEU A 543 10.34 6.79 -5.71
CA LEU A 543 9.16 5.92 -5.68
C LEU A 543 7.85 6.66 -5.41
N ARG A 544 7.88 7.89 -4.91
CA ARG A 544 6.71 8.63 -4.41
C ARG A 544 5.53 8.63 -5.39
N LYS A 545 5.77 8.65 -6.69
CA LYS A 545 4.72 8.60 -7.72
C LYS A 545 4.06 7.21 -7.87
N ASP A 546 4.76 6.17 -7.43
CA ASP A 546 4.36 4.76 -7.58
C ASP A 546 4.22 4.04 -6.21
N LEU A 547 4.41 4.78 -5.08
CA LEU A 547 4.55 4.26 -3.71
C LEU A 547 3.29 3.66 -3.10
N THR A 548 2.22 3.56 -3.82
CA THR A 548 1.01 2.93 -3.27
C THR A 548 1.21 1.45 -3.00
N VAL A 549 2.34 0.83 -3.45
CA VAL A 549 2.51 -0.60 -3.23
C VAL A 549 3.93 -1.12 -3.19
N ILE A 550 4.15 -1.79 -2.14
CA ILE A 550 5.26 -2.68 -1.86
C ILE A 550 4.71 -4.10 -1.94
N ASN A 551 5.20 -4.91 -2.86
CA ASN A 551 4.88 -6.31 -3.13
C ASN A 551 3.46 -6.76 -2.69
N PRO A 552 2.55 -7.11 -3.60
CA PRO A 552 1.17 -7.49 -3.30
C PRO A 552 1.07 -8.73 -2.41
N ASP A 553 2.10 -9.55 -2.36
CA ASP A 553 2.17 -10.76 -1.53
C ASP A 553 2.68 -10.47 -0.10
N ILE A 554 3.21 -9.26 0.16
CA ILE A 554 3.73 -8.86 1.48
C ILE A 554 3.01 -7.58 1.91
N GLN A 555 2.05 -7.71 2.80
CA GLN A 555 1.22 -6.60 3.27
C GLN A 555 1.97 -5.79 4.34
N TYR A 556 2.69 -4.76 3.90
CA TYR A 556 3.25 -3.78 4.83
C TYR A 556 2.49 -2.46 4.72
N THR A 557 2.28 -1.83 5.86
CA THR A 557 1.71 -0.48 5.90
C THR A 557 2.82 0.55 5.69
N PHE A 558 2.44 1.74 5.22
CA PHE A 558 3.34 2.90 5.15
C PHE A 558 4.03 3.17 6.49
N ARG A 559 3.28 3.03 7.59
CA ARG A 559 3.75 3.22 8.95
C ARG A 559 4.92 2.32 9.32
N ASP A 560 4.89 1.05 8.89
CA ASP A 560 5.83 0.03 9.34
C ASP A 560 7.06 -0.08 8.43
N SER A 561 6.96 0.40 7.19
CA SER A 561 8.02 0.20 6.20
C SER A 561 8.64 1.48 5.63
N VAL A 562 7.95 2.62 5.70
CA VAL A 562 8.43 3.88 5.10
C VAL A 562 8.75 4.92 6.17
N ALA A 563 7.83 5.21 7.07
CA ALA A 563 8.04 6.22 8.11
C ALA A 563 9.27 5.96 8.99
N PRO A 564 9.60 4.71 9.40
CA PRO A 564 10.79 4.43 10.19
C PRO A 564 12.09 4.82 9.48
N VAL A 565 12.20 4.65 8.16
CA VAL A 565 13.41 5.01 7.40
C VAL A 565 13.73 6.50 7.56
N TYR A 566 12.73 7.35 7.40
CA TYR A 566 12.89 8.80 7.57
C TYR A 566 13.22 9.16 9.02
N ARG A 567 12.52 8.58 10.00
CA ARG A 567 12.72 8.90 11.42
C ARG A 567 14.08 8.47 11.92
N GLU A 568 14.55 7.29 11.57
CA GLU A 568 15.89 6.80 11.94
C GLU A 568 16.99 7.61 11.25
N PHE A 569 16.78 8.03 10.01
CA PHE A 569 17.71 8.93 9.34
C PHE A 569 17.82 10.26 10.05
N VAL A 570 16.70 10.86 10.42
CA VAL A 570 16.67 12.12 11.16
C VAL A 570 17.30 11.97 12.54
N ASP A 571 17.00 10.88 13.25
CA ASP A 571 17.64 10.55 14.54
C ASP A 571 19.17 10.53 14.42
N LEU A 572 19.69 9.86 13.40
CA LEU A 572 21.12 9.76 13.13
C LEU A 572 21.77 11.13 12.82
N LEU A 573 21.08 11.98 12.04
CA LEU A 573 21.56 13.30 11.65
C LEU A 573 21.59 14.30 12.83
N LEU A 574 20.64 14.17 13.76
CA LEU A 574 20.47 15.09 14.92
C LEU A 574 21.17 14.63 16.20
N GLN A 575 21.91 13.52 16.18
CA GLN A 575 22.74 13.12 17.31
C GLN A 575 23.80 14.20 17.59
N ALA A 576 24.06 14.47 18.87
CA ALA A 576 24.87 15.61 19.37
C ALA A 576 26.25 15.75 18.68
N ASN A 577 26.87 14.64 18.34
CA ASN A 577 28.18 14.63 17.67
C ASN A 577 28.09 14.89 16.15
N ASN A 578 26.89 14.92 15.56
CA ASN A 578 26.65 15.01 14.12
C ASN A 578 25.93 16.29 13.68
N SER A 579 25.40 17.11 14.59
CA SER A 579 24.58 18.26 14.28
C SER A 579 25.36 19.43 13.69
N ASN A 580 25.79 19.29 12.44
CA ASN A 580 26.31 20.39 11.62
C ASN A 580 25.21 20.93 10.69
N GLN A 581 25.46 22.08 10.06
CA GLN A 581 24.46 22.74 9.19
C GLN A 581 24.00 21.88 8.01
N THR A 582 24.86 21.02 7.48
CA THR A 582 24.50 20.09 6.39
C THR A 582 23.50 19.05 6.90
N ASN A 583 23.77 18.46 8.05
CA ASN A 583 22.91 17.46 8.67
C ASN A 583 21.56 18.07 9.10
N LEU A 584 21.54 19.29 9.63
CA LEU A 584 20.29 19.98 9.99
C LEU A 584 19.41 20.23 8.76
N LYS A 585 20.01 20.65 7.63
CA LYS A 585 19.29 20.82 6.38
C LYS A 585 18.75 19.48 5.85
N GLN A 586 19.56 18.43 5.88
CA GLN A 586 19.11 17.09 5.49
C GLN A 586 18.00 16.54 6.37
N ALA A 587 18.07 16.75 7.71
CA ALA A 587 17.04 16.34 8.64
C ALA A 587 15.71 17.06 8.36
N ARG A 588 15.75 18.38 8.14
CA ARG A 588 14.60 19.17 7.71
C ARG A 588 13.98 18.62 6.42
N ASP A 589 14.80 18.44 5.40
CA ASP A 589 14.35 17.95 4.08
C ASP A 589 13.79 16.52 4.15
N ALA A 590 14.29 15.70 5.05
CA ALA A 590 13.78 14.36 5.30
C ALA A 590 12.39 14.40 5.99
N ILE A 591 12.21 15.27 6.98
CA ILE A 591 10.90 15.45 7.63
C ILE A 591 9.85 16.01 6.68
N GLU A 592 10.20 16.98 5.84
CA GLU A 592 9.29 17.48 4.81
C GLU A 592 8.90 16.38 3.82
N ALA A 593 9.85 15.55 3.40
CA ALA A 593 9.58 14.42 2.52
C ALA A 593 8.68 13.36 3.19
N LEU A 594 8.87 13.11 4.49
CA LEU A 594 7.99 12.22 5.26
C LEU A 594 6.56 12.77 5.31
N GLN A 595 6.38 14.07 5.60
CA GLN A 595 5.05 14.67 5.67
C GLN A 595 4.32 14.62 4.32
N LEU A 596 5.05 14.84 3.23
CA LEU A 596 4.50 14.68 1.89
C LEU A 596 4.08 13.24 1.60
N ALA A 597 4.89 12.27 2.01
CA ALA A 597 4.58 10.87 1.84
C ALA A 597 3.39 10.43 2.72
N GLU A 598 3.25 10.98 3.94
CA GLU A 598 2.06 10.80 4.79
C GLU A 598 0.79 11.38 4.16
N LEU A 599 0.88 12.51 3.46
CA LEU A 599 -0.25 13.09 2.72
C LEU A 599 -0.64 12.23 1.52
N ASP A 600 0.32 11.75 0.75
CA ASP A 600 0.08 10.84 -0.38
C ASP A 600 -0.60 9.53 0.10
N ASP A 601 -0.15 8.98 1.23
CA ASP A 601 -0.77 7.79 1.87
C ASP A 601 -2.20 8.08 2.38
N TYR A 602 -2.43 9.27 2.96
CA TYR A 602 -3.75 9.68 3.42
C TYR A 602 -4.76 9.78 2.27
N PHE A 603 -4.39 10.45 1.19
CA PHE A 603 -5.28 10.64 0.04
C PHE A 603 -5.35 9.45 -0.90
N ARG A 604 -4.44 8.49 -0.78
CA ARG A 604 -4.33 7.33 -1.65
C ARG A 604 -4.33 7.70 -3.14
N ASP A 605 -3.76 8.86 -3.44
CA ASP A 605 -3.73 9.43 -4.78
C ASP A 605 -2.37 10.04 -5.07
N ALA A 606 -1.61 9.40 -5.94
CA ALA A 606 -0.27 9.82 -6.35
C ALA A 606 -0.25 11.09 -7.25
N CYS A 607 -1.33 11.85 -7.32
CA CYS A 607 -1.50 12.94 -8.29
C CYS A 607 -1.16 14.34 -7.77
N ILE A 608 -0.61 14.49 -6.58
CA ILE A 608 -0.20 15.81 -6.08
C ILE A 608 1.12 16.20 -6.73
N GLU A 609 1.07 16.96 -7.83
CA GLU A 609 2.25 17.62 -8.39
C GLU A 609 2.63 18.82 -7.54
N ALA A 610 3.45 18.62 -6.53
CA ALA A 610 4.09 19.70 -5.80
C ALA A 610 5.33 20.16 -6.58
N LYS A 611 5.39 21.42 -6.92
CA LYS A 611 6.63 22.05 -7.41
C LYS A 611 7.45 22.50 -6.20
N PRO A 612 8.58 21.86 -5.88
CA PRO A 612 9.40 22.23 -4.74
C PRO A 612 9.83 23.71 -4.83
N GLN A 613 9.51 24.50 -3.83
CA GLN A 613 10.06 25.84 -3.67
C GLN A 613 11.02 25.88 -2.47
N GLN A 614 12.10 26.63 -2.61
CA GLN A 614 13.04 26.78 -1.49
C GLN A 614 12.41 27.67 -0.43
N ILE A 615 12.04 27.04 0.69
CA ILE A 615 11.49 27.65 1.90
C ILE A 615 12.26 28.88 2.36
N ASP A 616 13.58 28.77 2.40
CA ASP A 616 14.47 29.80 2.94
C ASP A 616 14.24 31.14 2.26
N ARG A 617 14.04 31.15 0.94
CA ARG A 617 13.74 32.36 0.17
C ARG A 617 12.39 32.99 0.50
N VAL A 618 11.43 32.18 0.91
CA VAL A 618 10.10 32.66 1.29
C VAL A 618 10.14 33.32 2.65
N VAL A 619 10.77 32.67 3.62
CA VAL A 619 10.92 33.18 4.99
C VAL A 619 11.76 34.45 5.01
N ASP A 620 12.85 34.51 4.24
CA ASP A 620 13.73 35.64 4.17
C ASP A 620 13.07 36.89 3.53
N LYS A 621 12.04 36.70 2.70
CA LYS A 621 11.27 37.77 2.04
C LYS A 621 9.95 38.08 2.72
N ALA A 622 9.55 37.32 3.72
CA ALA A 622 8.26 37.49 4.38
C ALA A 622 8.17 38.82 5.12
N THR A 623 7.09 39.53 4.87
CA THR A 623 6.73 40.76 5.60
C THR A 623 5.29 40.61 6.06
N PRO A 624 5.01 40.56 7.35
CA PRO A 624 5.94 40.68 8.50
C PRO A 624 6.92 39.51 8.67
N ALA A 625 8.00 39.72 9.43
CA ALA A 625 9.06 38.74 9.67
C ALA A 625 8.51 37.42 10.23
N ALA A 626 8.77 36.32 9.54
CA ALA A 626 8.32 34.99 9.91
C ALA A 626 9.48 34.06 10.27
N ALA A 627 9.27 33.15 11.23
CA ALA A 627 10.17 32.04 11.52
C ALA A 627 9.46 30.71 11.32
N VAL A 628 10.21 29.69 10.91
CA VAL A 628 9.67 28.33 10.73
C VAL A 628 10.23 27.39 11.79
N LEU A 629 9.33 26.69 12.46
CA LEU A 629 9.64 25.70 13.49
C LEU A 629 9.27 24.32 12.99
N TYR A 630 10.25 23.45 12.84
CA TYR A 630 10.08 22.03 12.55
C TYR A 630 10.14 21.26 13.85
N THR A 631 9.07 20.54 14.16
CA THR A 631 9.03 19.67 15.34
C THR A 631 9.21 18.22 14.92
N ILE A 632 10.04 17.47 15.61
CA ILE A 632 10.37 16.09 15.28
C ILE A 632 10.30 15.26 16.55
N THR A 633 9.32 14.38 16.62
CA THR A 633 9.11 13.48 17.74
C THR A 633 9.93 12.21 17.54
N LEU A 634 10.92 11.99 18.41
CA LEU A 634 11.69 10.77 18.50
C LEU A 634 11.29 9.98 19.77
N PRO A 635 11.64 8.69 19.90
CA PRO A 635 11.17 7.87 21.02
C PRO A 635 11.51 8.42 22.40
N ASP A 636 12.68 9.05 22.54
CA ASP A 636 13.28 9.51 23.80
C ASP A 636 13.37 11.02 23.96
N ARG A 637 13.08 11.78 22.90
CA ARG A 637 13.25 13.23 22.88
C ARG A 637 12.42 13.92 21.79
N LEU A 638 12.25 15.23 21.96
CA LEU A 638 11.66 16.13 20.97
C LEU A 638 12.75 17.04 20.42
N GLU A 639 12.89 17.05 19.12
CA GLU A 639 13.83 17.91 18.40
C GLU A 639 13.10 19.09 17.78
N LEU A 640 13.71 20.25 17.82
CA LEU A 640 13.23 21.48 17.21
C LEU A 640 14.29 22.03 16.27
N ILE A 641 13.97 22.17 14.98
CA ILE A 641 14.79 22.91 14.01
C ILE A 641 14.11 24.23 13.71
N LEU A 642 14.84 25.33 13.88
CA LEU A 642 14.33 26.69 13.69
C LEU A 642 15.04 27.39 12.53
N LYS A 643 14.28 27.87 11.56
CA LYS A 643 14.74 28.80 10.52
C LYS A 643 14.28 30.20 10.87
N LEU A 644 15.24 31.10 11.07
CA LEU A 644 15.00 32.51 11.34
C LEU A 644 15.07 33.34 10.05
N PRO A 645 14.36 34.48 9.99
CA PRO A 645 14.39 35.36 8.83
C PRO A 645 15.78 35.98 8.61
N GLY A 646 16.27 35.97 7.38
CA GLY A 646 17.57 36.54 6.99
C GLY A 646 18.79 35.79 7.48
N GLN A 647 18.66 34.64 8.12
CA GLN A 647 19.75 33.80 8.58
C GLN A 647 19.88 32.55 7.70
N GLU A 648 21.09 32.26 7.19
CA GLU A 648 21.33 31.04 6.40
C GLU A 648 21.42 29.77 7.27
N ASN A 649 21.84 29.92 8.51
CA ASN A 649 22.03 28.83 9.45
C ASN A 649 20.71 28.49 10.13
N LEU A 650 20.49 27.21 10.36
CA LEU A 650 19.41 26.67 11.17
C LEU A 650 19.86 26.58 12.62
N GLU A 651 18.95 26.91 13.54
CA GLU A 651 19.15 26.67 14.98
C GLU A 651 18.53 25.32 15.33
N HIS A 652 19.10 24.63 16.32
CA HIS A 652 18.67 23.31 16.74
C HIS A 652 18.56 23.24 18.26
N TYR A 653 17.46 22.66 18.75
CA TYR A 653 17.19 22.49 20.16
C TYR A 653 16.66 21.09 20.42
N THR A 654 17.14 20.46 21.49
CA THR A 654 16.71 19.14 21.96
C THR A 654 16.03 19.28 23.31
N THR A 655 14.83 18.69 23.44
CA THR A 655 14.12 18.60 24.71
C THR A 655 13.95 17.13 25.10
N THR A 656 14.46 16.75 26.28
CA THR A 656 14.31 15.39 26.80
C THR A 656 12.88 15.18 27.27
N VAL A 657 12.10 14.49 26.45
CA VAL A 657 10.73 14.07 26.72
C VAL A 657 10.43 12.82 25.91
N THR A 658 9.95 11.78 26.56
CA THR A 658 9.61 10.54 25.83
C THR A 658 8.35 10.72 24.99
N GLN A 659 8.26 9.96 23.91
CA GLN A 659 7.06 9.96 23.06
C GLN A 659 5.79 9.62 23.88
N ALA A 660 5.88 8.75 24.87
CA ALA A 660 4.77 8.40 25.75
C ALA A 660 4.32 9.59 26.61
N GLN A 661 5.26 10.32 27.24
CA GLN A 661 4.96 11.52 28.02
C GLN A 661 4.34 12.62 27.17
N LEU A 662 4.89 12.83 25.98
CA LEU A 662 4.34 13.81 25.03
C LEU A 662 2.91 13.42 24.61
N LYS A 663 2.68 12.17 24.25
CA LYS A 663 1.37 11.63 23.87
C LYS A 663 0.35 11.81 24.99
N ASP A 664 0.70 11.47 26.22
CA ASP A 664 -0.20 11.58 27.37
C ASP A 664 -0.63 13.05 27.60
N ASN A 665 0.34 13.96 27.68
CA ASN A 665 0.08 15.39 27.85
C ASN A 665 -0.83 15.95 26.72
N LEU A 666 -0.50 15.64 25.44
CA LEU A 666 -1.25 16.16 24.31
C LEU A 666 -2.67 15.58 24.25
N THR A 667 -2.85 14.29 24.57
CA THR A 667 -4.16 13.65 24.61
C THR A 667 -5.05 14.33 25.67
N GLN A 668 -4.55 14.52 26.87
CA GLN A 668 -5.28 15.22 27.92
C GLN A 668 -5.57 16.67 27.55
N LEU A 669 -4.64 17.37 26.90
CA LEU A 669 -4.84 18.74 26.44
C LEU A 669 -5.96 18.82 25.40
N ILE A 670 -5.98 17.93 24.41
CA ILE A 670 -7.03 17.84 23.37
C ILE A 670 -8.39 17.57 24.01
N GLU A 671 -8.49 16.64 24.94
CA GLU A 671 -9.73 16.32 25.65
C GLU A 671 -10.27 17.53 26.41
N ARG A 672 -9.40 18.25 27.14
CA ARG A 672 -9.82 19.44 27.89
C ARG A 672 -10.19 20.60 26.98
N LEU A 673 -9.52 20.80 25.86
CA LEU A 673 -9.84 21.83 24.88
C LEU A 673 -11.22 21.61 24.21
N ASN A 674 -11.61 20.34 24.03
CA ASN A 674 -12.90 19.98 23.44
C ASN A 674 -14.09 20.11 24.44
N ASP A 675 -13.83 20.27 25.72
CA ASP A 675 -14.85 20.39 26.75
C ASP A 675 -15.15 21.86 27.10
N LYS A 676 -16.28 22.37 26.61
CA LYS A 676 -16.72 23.74 26.84
C LYS A 676 -16.94 24.09 28.34
N THR A 677 -16.98 23.09 29.24
CA THR A 677 -17.18 23.28 30.67
C THR A 677 -15.88 23.52 31.44
N ARG A 678 -14.74 23.16 30.87
CA ARG A 678 -13.43 23.27 31.53
C ARG A 678 -12.96 24.69 31.74
N PHE A 679 -12.31 24.91 32.86
CA PHE A 679 -11.74 26.20 33.24
C PHE A 679 -10.38 26.45 32.57
N ALA A 680 -10.06 27.70 32.31
CA ALA A 680 -8.80 28.09 31.69
C ALA A 680 -7.55 27.55 32.42
N GLY A 681 -7.57 27.51 33.76
CA GLY A 681 -6.44 27.05 34.57
C GLY A 681 -6.04 25.58 34.34
N GLU A 682 -7.01 24.69 34.11
CA GLU A 682 -6.76 23.27 33.84
C GLU A 682 -6.11 23.06 32.45
N ILE A 683 -6.42 23.94 31.50
CA ILE A 683 -5.86 23.95 30.16
C ILE A 683 -4.47 24.58 30.20
N GLN A 684 -4.29 25.65 30.98
CA GLN A 684 -3.02 26.38 31.08
C GLN A 684 -1.86 25.51 31.58
N GLU A 685 -2.10 24.59 32.52
CA GLU A 685 -1.05 23.71 33.05
C GLU A 685 -0.44 22.82 31.96
N LEU A 686 -1.28 22.11 31.18
CA LEU A 686 -0.84 21.26 30.08
C LEU A 686 -0.27 22.07 28.92
N SER A 687 -0.86 23.22 28.63
CA SER A 687 -0.41 24.15 27.60
C SER A 687 0.96 24.75 27.93
N GLN A 688 1.23 25.05 29.23
CA GLN A 688 2.53 25.51 29.70
C GLN A 688 3.58 24.43 29.53
N GLN A 689 3.28 23.20 29.90
CA GLN A 689 4.22 22.11 29.74
C GLN A 689 4.60 21.92 28.26
N THR A 690 3.62 21.99 27.37
CA THR A 690 3.86 21.93 25.93
C THR A 690 4.66 23.16 25.42
N TYR A 691 4.38 24.35 25.96
CA TYR A 691 5.17 25.56 25.67
C TYR A 691 6.63 25.40 26.10
N ASP A 692 6.87 24.87 27.31
CA ASP A 692 8.22 24.67 27.86
C ASP A 692 9.02 23.66 26.99
N TRP A 693 8.37 22.70 26.38
CA TRP A 693 9.03 21.75 25.47
C TRP A 693 9.32 22.31 24.08
N LEU A 694 8.40 23.13 23.52
CA LEU A 694 8.44 23.54 22.11
C LEU A 694 8.97 24.95 21.87
N ILE A 695 8.57 25.92 22.69
CA ILE A 695 8.81 27.36 22.39
C ILE A 695 9.91 27.93 23.24
N LYS A 696 9.93 27.61 24.51
CA LYS A 696 10.88 28.16 25.49
C LYS A 696 12.34 27.97 25.10
N PRO A 697 12.80 26.84 24.53
CA PRO A 697 14.18 26.66 24.08
C PRO A 697 14.61 27.69 23.03
N ALA A 698 13.66 28.10 22.15
CA ALA A 698 13.91 29.02 21.04
C ALA A 698 13.52 30.48 21.36
N GLN A 699 12.92 30.74 22.53
CA GLN A 699 12.24 32.02 22.85
C GLN A 699 13.16 33.25 22.70
N SER A 700 14.39 33.21 23.21
CA SER A 700 15.33 34.32 23.10
C SER A 700 15.61 34.68 21.65
N LYS A 701 15.89 33.68 20.81
CA LYS A 701 16.18 33.88 19.39
C LYS A 701 14.99 34.44 18.62
N LEU A 702 13.78 33.99 18.94
CA LEU A 702 12.55 34.53 18.33
C LEU A 702 12.35 36.00 18.66
N VAL A 703 12.61 36.41 19.91
CA VAL A 703 12.51 37.80 20.35
C VAL A 703 13.60 38.65 19.69
N ASP A 704 14.86 38.21 19.72
CA ASP A 704 16.01 38.93 19.16
C ASP A 704 15.86 39.15 17.65
N SER A 705 15.25 38.19 16.93
CA SER A 705 14.99 38.25 15.51
C SER A 705 13.72 39.02 15.17
N LYS A 706 13.02 39.64 16.15
CA LYS A 706 11.79 40.43 15.98
C LYS A 706 10.71 39.71 15.17
N VAL A 707 10.60 38.39 15.37
CA VAL A 707 9.63 37.58 14.66
C VAL A 707 8.21 38.02 15.03
N LYS A 708 7.30 38.03 14.06
CA LYS A 708 5.88 38.36 14.24
C LYS A 708 4.99 37.17 13.91
N THR A 709 5.42 36.31 13.00
CA THR A 709 4.66 35.13 12.58
C THR A 709 5.47 33.85 12.84
N LEU A 710 4.87 32.86 13.47
CA LEU A 710 5.42 31.52 13.64
C LEU A 710 4.70 30.55 12.69
N VAL A 711 5.47 29.92 11.84
CA VAL A 711 5.02 28.90 10.91
C VAL A 711 5.48 27.54 11.45
N PHE A 712 4.53 26.69 11.74
CA PHE A 712 4.80 25.36 12.31
C PHE A 712 4.73 24.27 11.28
N VAL A 713 5.76 23.43 11.24
CA VAL A 713 5.79 22.15 10.56
C VAL A 713 5.72 21.07 11.65
N LEU A 714 4.50 20.64 11.98
CA LEU A 714 4.23 19.81 13.14
C LEU A 714 4.28 18.32 12.82
N ASP A 715 4.77 17.55 13.78
CA ASP A 715 4.86 16.09 13.68
C ASP A 715 3.90 15.40 14.64
N GLY A 716 3.29 14.29 14.19
CA GLY A 716 2.44 13.41 15.00
C GLY A 716 1.25 14.14 15.63
N LEU A 717 0.96 13.86 16.89
CA LEU A 717 -0.16 14.43 17.64
C LEU A 717 -0.08 15.96 17.85
N LEU A 718 1.09 16.56 17.71
CA LEU A 718 1.23 18.02 17.78
C LEU A 718 0.37 18.75 16.74
N ARG A 719 0.06 18.10 15.62
CA ARG A 719 -0.82 18.65 14.57
C ARG A 719 -2.24 18.95 15.06
N ASN A 720 -2.70 18.25 16.10
CA ASN A 720 -4.06 18.38 16.63
C ASN A 720 -4.18 19.44 17.71
N ILE A 721 -3.08 20.09 18.06
CA ILE A 721 -3.06 21.17 19.05
C ILE A 721 -3.05 22.52 18.33
N PRO A 722 -4.01 23.42 18.59
CA PRO A 722 -3.90 24.79 18.13
C PRO A 722 -2.76 25.45 18.89
N MET A 723 -1.66 25.75 18.22
CA MET A 723 -0.49 26.37 18.86
C MET A 723 -0.84 27.70 19.56
N ALA A 724 -1.98 28.27 19.24
CA ALA A 724 -2.53 29.48 19.86
C ALA A 724 -2.70 29.35 21.39
N VAL A 725 -2.99 28.14 21.92
CA VAL A 725 -3.26 27.91 23.34
C VAL A 725 -2.00 27.68 24.18
N LEU A 726 -0.82 27.57 23.57
CA LEU A 726 0.42 27.38 24.32
C LEU A 726 0.61 28.57 25.27
N TYR A 727 0.90 28.30 26.55
CA TYR A 727 0.86 29.29 27.61
C TYR A 727 2.25 29.55 28.20
N ASP A 728 2.69 30.80 28.13
CA ASP A 728 3.92 31.25 28.78
C ASP A 728 3.59 31.74 30.20
N ARG A 729 3.96 30.94 31.20
CA ARG A 729 3.73 31.28 32.60
C ARG A 729 4.49 32.52 33.03
N ALA A 730 5.65 32.78 32.44
CA ALA A 730 6.48 33.93 32.85
C ALA A 730 5.84 35.27 32.50
N SER A 731 5.26 35.37 31.32
CA SER A 731 4.51 36.57 30.88
C SER A 731 3.00 36.48 31.16
N GLN A 732 2.49 35.34 31.57
CA GLN A 732 1.06 35.04 31.74
C GLN A 732 0.24 35.27 30.45
N GLU A 733 0.82 34.90 29.31
CA GLU A 733 0.24 35.12 27.99
C GLU A 733 0.14 33.82 27.20
N TYR A 734 -0.92 33.70 26.41
CA TYR A 734 -0.99 32.68 25.36
C TYR A 734 -0.09 33.03 24.18
N LEU A 735 0.40 32.04 23.45
CA LEU A 735 1.28 32.24 22.31
C LEU A 735 0.67 33.15 21.22
N VAL A 736 -0.67 33.07 21.01
CA VAL A 736 -1.41 33.94 20.11
C VAL A 736 -1.32 35.42 20.47
N GLN A 737 -1.09 35.76 21.73
CA GLN A 737 -0.91 37.15 22.18
C GLN A 737 0.43 37.74 21.73
N LYS A 738 1.40 36.87 21.42
CA LYS A 738 2.77 37.25 21.01
C LYS A 738 2.98 37.17 19.51
N TYR A 739 2.42 36.14 18.88
CA TYR A 739 2.69 35.81 17.47
C TYR A 739 1.43 35.47 16.69
N ALA A 740 1.41 35.82 15.41
CA ALA A 740 0.49 35.22 14.45
C ALA A 740 0.96 33.78 14.12
N LEU A 741 0.02 32.83 14.04
CA LEU A 741 0.33 31.41 14.03
C LEU A 741 -0.22 30.72 12.78
N VAL A 742 0.58 29.86 12.19
CA VAL A 742 0.24 29.09 10.99
C VAL A 742 0.77 27.68 11.08
N ILE A 743 0.04 26.74 10.55
CA ILE A 743 0.47 25.35 10.36
C ILE A 743 0.71 25.11 8.87
N THR A 744 1.77 24.41 8.52
CA THR A 744 1.99 23.97 7.15
C THR A 744 2.47 22.50 7.14
N PRO A 745 1.97 21.68 6.20
CA PRO A 745 2.45 20.30 6.06
C PRO A 745 3.81 20.21 5.36
N GLY A 746 4.44 21.35 5.09
CA GLY A 746 5.69 21.49 4.36
C GLY A 746 5.55 22.63 3.35
N LEU A 747 6.61 23.40 3.19
CA LEU A 747 6.56 24.61 2.36
C LEU A 747 6.77 24.34 0.86
N GLN A 748 7.02 23.07 0.51
CA GLN A 748 7.20 22.66 -0.90
C GLN A 748 5.88 22.68 -1.70
N LEU A 749 4.73 22.81 -1.02
CA LEU A 749 3.43 22.59 -1.63
C LEU A 749 2.78 23.87 -2.19
N ILE A 750 3.17 25.04 -1.72
CA ILE A 750 2.43 26.27 -2.06
C ILE A 750 3.40 27.44 -2.31
N SER A 751 3.24 28.11 -3.45
CA SER A 751 3.95 29.36 -3.73
C SER A 751 3.31 30.50 -2.92
N PRO A 752 3.99 31.06 -1.90
CA PRO A 752 3.43 32.13 -1.09
C PRO A 752 3.22 33.39 -1.93
N ARG A 753 2.04 33.96 -1.82
CA ARG A 753 1.65 35.20 -2.47
C ARG A 753 0.94 36.09 -1.46
N PRO A 754 1.38 37.35 -1.30
CA PRO A 754 0.67 38.29 -0.44
C PRO A 754 -0.75 38.56 -0.94
N LEU A 755 -1.72 38.52 -0.03
CA LEU A 755 -3.12 38.75 -0.36
C LEU A 755 -3.39 40.17 -0.84
N ALA A 756 -2.58 41.12 -0.38
CA ALA A 756 -2.65 42.55 -0.80
C ALA A 756 -2.59 42.74 -2.31
N ASN A 757 -2.02 41.80 -3.06
CA ASN A 757 -1.90 41.85 -4.51
C ASN A 757 -3.06 41.17 -5.25
N VAL A 758 -4.12 40.77 -4.54
CA VAL A 758 -5.23 39.94 -5.07
C VAL A 758 -6.55 40.71 -4.92
N ARG A 759 -7.30 40.80 -6.01
CA ARG A 759 -8.68 41.31 -5.94
C ARG A 759 -9.56 40.25 -5.31
N LEU A 760 -10.18 40.57 -4.19
CA LEU A 760 -11.02 39.63 -3.46
C LEU A 760 -12.39 39.48 -4.15
N ASN A 761 -12.76 38.24 -4.41
CA ASN A 761 -14.05 37.81 -4.92
C ASN A 761 -14.46 36.55 -4.14
N ALA A 762 -15.59 36.58 -3.46
CA ALA A 762 -15.98 35.52 -2.52
C ALA A 762 -17.21 34.73 -2.98
N MET A 763 -17.12 33.41 -2.94
CA MET A 763 -18.24 32.50 -2.88
C MET A 763 -18.54 32.24 -1.40
N LEU A 764 -19.74 32.62 -0.95
CA LEU A 764 -20.23 32.40 0.41
C LEU A 764 -21.35 31.36 0.38
N ALA A 765 -21.15 30.22 0.98
CA ALA A 765 -22.16 29.17 0.99
C ALA A 765 -22.38 28.65 2.41
N GLY A 766 -23.63 28.32 2.76
CA GLY A 766 -23.93 27.85 4.11
C GLY A 766 -25.26 27.12 4.25
N MET A 767 -25.34 26.30 5.30
CA MET A 767 -26.52 25.56 5.69
C MET A 767 -26.87 25.90 7.14
N SER A 768 -27.99 26.56 7.34
CA SER A 768 -28.44 27.01 8.67
C SER A 768 -29.56 26.16 9.27
N GLU A 769 -30.35 25.48 8.45
CA GLU A 769 -31.47 24.66 8.86
C GLU A 769 -31.06 23.21 9.12
N GLN A 770 -31.88 22.52 9.96
CA GLN A 770 -31.70 21.09 10.23
C GLN A 770 -31.86 20.26 8.96
N ARG A 771 -30.95 19.30 8.75
CA ARG A 771 -30.98 18.44 7.58
C ARG A 771 -30.69 16.98 7.93
N SER A 772 -31.43 16.06 7.29
CA SER A 772 -31.27 14.63 7.44
C SER A 772 -30.80 14.01 6.11
N PHE A 773 -29.83 13.11 6.20
CA PHE A 773 -29.35 12.29 5.09
C PHE A 773 -29.53 10.82 5.49
N PRO A 774 -30.73 10.23 5.24
CA PRO A 774 -31.07 8.88 5.70
C PRO A 774 -30.15 7.80 5.13
N ASP A 775 -29.73 7.94 3.87
CA ASP A 775 -28.86 6.99 3.20
C ASP A 775 -27.46 6.89 3.84
N GLU A 776 -27.01 7.98 4.46
CA GLU A 776 -25.74 8.10 5.18
C GLU A 776 -25.91 7.97 6.71
N ASN A 777 -27.11 7.76 7.18
CA ASN A 777 -27.48 7.74 8.62
C ASN A 777 -26.98 8.99 9.38
N GLN A 778 -27.07 10.18 8.74
CA GLN A 778 -26.64 11.43 9.31
C GLN A 778 -27.82 12.38 9.56
N LEU A 779 -27.77 13.04 10.72
CA LEU A 779 -28.74 14.10 11.10
C LEU A 779 -27.95 15.31 11.63
N PHE A 780 -28.07 16.44 10.96
CA PHE A 780 -27.41 17.69 11.32
C PHE A 780 -28.38 18.66 11.98
N SER A 781 -27.95 19.26 13.08
CA SER A 781 -28.71 20.26 13.81
C SER A 781 -28.67 21.66 13.16
N ASN A 782 -29.56 22.56 13.56
CA ASN A 782 -29.56 23.95 13.09
C ASN A 782 -28.29 24.71 13.49
N LEU A 783 -27.74 25.46 12.56
CA LEU A 783 -26.66 26.46 12.74
C LEU A 783 -27.26 27.86 12.63
N LYS A 784 -27.85 28.36 13.71
CA LYS A 784 -28.69 29.59 13.74
C LYS A 784 -27.94 30.86 13.36
N PHE A 785 -26.61 30.89 13.55
CA PHE A 785 -25.79 32.07 13.32
C PHE A 785 -25.12 32.10 11.93
N VAL A 786 -25.21 31.05 11.11
CA VAL A 786 -24.71 31.03 9.74
C VAL A 786 -25.24 32.18 8.88
N PRO A 787 -26.55 32.52 8.87
CA PRO A 787 -27.02 33.68 8.11
C PRO A 787 -26.40 35.01 8.56
N ASN A 788 -26.14 35.17 9.88
CA ASN A 788 -25.45 36.33 10.44
C ASN A 788 -23.99 36.38 10.02
N GLU A 789 -23.30 35.25 10.09
CA GLU A 789 -21.91 35.11 9.65
C GLU A 789 -21.75 35.53 8.18
N LEU A 790 -22.49 34.89 7.27
CA LEU A 790 -22.44 35.22 5.84
C LEU A 790 -22.86 36.67 5.58
N GLY A 791 -23.82 37.22 6.35
CA GLY A 791 -24.23 38.62 6.24
C GLY A 791 -23.14 39.63 6.66
N LYS A 792 -22.37 39.33 7.71
CA LYS A 792 -21.19 40.10 8.11
C LYS A 792 -20.12 40.12 7.02
N ILE A 793 -19.79 38.92 6.47
CA ILE A 793 -18.77 38.78 5.42
C ILE A 793 -19.21 39.50 4.13
N GLN A 794 -20.48 39.41 3.76
CA GLN A 794 -21.05 40.03 2.58
C GLN A 794 -20.88 41.55 2.63
N LYS A 795 -21.01 42.20 3.79
CA LYS A 795 -20.80 43.62 3.97
C LYS A 795 -19.35 44.05 3.79
N GLN A 796 -18.40 43.16 4.06
CA GLN A 796 -16.97 43.45 4.07
C GLN A 796 -16.29 43.13 2.73
N VAL A 797 -16.72 42.08 2.03
CA VAL A 797 -16.21 41.69 0.71
C VAL A 797 -17.18 42.16 -0.37
N PRO A 798 -16.91 43.29 -1.08
CA PRO A 798 -17.89 43.88 -2.01
C PRO A 798 -18.29 42.99 -3.17
N ASN A 799 -17.34 42.20 -3.70
CA ASN A 799 -17.61 41.19 -4.75
C ASN A 799 -17.86 39.84 -4.12
N ASN A 800 -19.12 39.46 -4.02
CA ASN A 800 -19.50 38.17 -3.43
C ASN A 800 -20.77 37.60 -4.06
N GLU A 801 -20.90 36.31 -3.99
CA GLU A 801 -22.14 35.56 -4.23
C GLU A 801 -22.47 34.74 -3.00
N LYS A 802 -23.77 34.54 -2.72
CA LYS A 802 -24.24 33.83 -1.53
C LYS A 802 -25.24 32.74 -1.88
N LEU A 803 -24.95 31.51 -1.43
CA LEU A 803 -25.82 30.34 -1.47
C LEU A 803 -26.17 29.93 -0.03
N LEU A 804 -27.43 30.03 0.36
CA LEU A 804 -27.87 29.69 1.70
C LEU A 804 -29.00 28.65 1.66
N ASP A 805 -28.93 27.63 2.51
CA ASP A 805 -29.88 26.54 2.70
C ASP A 805 -30.27 25.85 1.36
N GLN A 806 -31.53 25.88 0.95
CA GLN A 806 -32.03 25.24 -0.27
C GLN A 806 -31.33 25.68 -1.57
N TYR A 807 -30.63 26.80 -1.57
CA TYR A 807 -29.84 27.26 -2.71
C TYR A 807 -28.41 26.72 -2.69
N PHE A 808 -27.97 26.19 -1.56
CA PHE A 808 -26.64 25.59 -1.41
C PHE A 808 -26.64 24.11 -1.84
N LEU A 809 -26.93 23.85 -3.11
CA LEU A 809 -26.91 22.50 -3.71
C LEU A 809 -25.49 22.19 -4.26
N LYS A 810 -25.12 20.89 -4.29
CA LYS A 810 -23.86 20.43 -4.91
C LYS A 810 -23.73 20.94 -6.36
N ALA A 811 -24.78 20.76 -7.16
CA ALA A 811 -24.81 21.19 -8.56
C ALA A 811 -24.68 22.71 -8.73
N THR A 812 -25.41 23.51 -7.91
CA THR A 812 -25.35 24.96 -7.95
C THR A 812 -23.95 25.47 -7.56
N LEU A 813 -23.36 24.90 -6.49
CA LEU A 813 -22.00 25.26 -6.09
C LEU A 813 -21.00 24.96 -7.21
N GLN A 814 -21.12 23.79 -7.86
CA GLN A 814 -20.28 23.39 -8.97
C GLN A 814 -20.40 24.34 -10.15
N GLU A 815 -21.60 24.74 -10.53
CA GLU A 815 -21.88 25.68 -11.62
C GLU A 815 -21.22 27.03 -11.35
N HIS A 816 -21.40 27.60 -10.15
CA HIS A 816 -20.81 28.89 -9.77
C HIS A 816 -19.29 28.85 -9.79
N LEU A 817 -18.69 27.82 -9.20
CA LEU A 817 -17.24 27.65 -9.18
C LEU A 817 -16.63 27.41 -10.58
N ALA A 818 -17.38 26.79 -11.49
CA ALA A 818 -16.95 26.59 -12.88
C ALA A 818 -17.04 27.85 -13.73
N ASN A 819 -17.98 28.74 -13.44
CA ASN A 819 -18.29 29.93 -14.27
C ASN A 819 -17.61 31.23 -13.80
N ALA A 820 -17.23 31.33 -12.52
CA ALA A 820 -16.63 32.54 -11.95
C ALA A 820 -15.28 32.25 -11.26
N LYS A 821 -14.41 33.26 -11.21
CA LYS A 821 -13.10 33.15 -10.55
C LYS A 821 -13.21 33.68 -9.12
N TYR A 822 -13.43 32.82 -8.17
CA TYR A 822 -13.44 33.17 -6.76
C TYR A 822 -12.01 33.04 -6.18
N THR A 823 -11.59 34.08 -5.43
CA THR A 823 -10.33 34.03 -4.68
C THR A 823 -10.56 33.59 -3.24
N ILE A 824 -11.80 33.70 -2.76
CA ILE A 824 -12.23 33.22 -1.46
C ILE A 824 -13.40 32.26 -1.67
N VAL A 825 -13.36 31.08 -1.04
CA VAL A 825 -14.50 30.17 -0.91
C VAL A 825 -14.76 29.98 0.58
N HIS A 826 -15.92 30.41 1.07
CA HIS A 826 -16.30 30.29 2.47
C HIS A 826 -17.51 29.38 2.60
N LEU A 827 -17.35 28.28 3.30
CA LEU A 827 -18.36 27.24 3.52
C LEU A 827 -18.71 27.17 5.02
N ALA A 828 -19.87 27.75 5.37
CA ALA A 828 -20.41 27.73 6.74
C ALA A 828 -21.46 26.62 6.86
N THR A 829 -21.03 25.41 7.09
CA THR A 829 -21.87 24.21 7.08
C THR A 829 -21.27 23.07 7.92
N HIS A 830 -22.05 22.05 8.18
CA HIS A 830 -21.54 20.83 8.82
C HIS A 830 -20.51 20.13 7.94
N GLY A 831 -19.50 19.56 8.58
CA GLY A 831 -18.49 18.74 7.94
C GLY A 831 -17.75 17.90 8.99
N GLU A 832 -17.17 16.80 8.55
CA GLU A 832 -16.33 15.95 9.37
C GLU A 832 -15.01 15.68 8.65
N PHE A 833 -13.89 15.86 9.36
CA PHE A 833 -12.57 15.45 8.91
C PHE A 833 -12.10 14.29 9.77
N ASN A 834 -11.79 13.18 9.12
CA ASN A 834 -11.46 11.92 9.75
C ASN A 834 -10.12 11.41 9.18
N SER A 835 -9.42 10.50 9.89
CA SER A 835 -8.26 9.79 9.32
C SER A 835 -8.62 8.91 8.13
N ASP A 836 -9.89 8.58 7.99
CA ASP A 836 -10.43 7.90 6.82
C ASP A 836 -10.97 8.94 5.83
N PRO A 837 -10.36 9.09 4.63
CA PRO A 837 -10.84 10.04 3.63
C PRO A 837 -12.28 9.79 3.17
N GLU A 838 -12.76 8.54 3.25
CA GLU A 838 -14.14 8.20 2.86
C GLU A 838 -15.18 8.66 3.89
N LYS A 839 -14.76 8.90 5.14
CA LYS A 839 -15.57 9.51 6.20
C LYS A 839 -15.41 11.02 6.29
N THR A 840 -14.50 11.59 5.49
CA THR A 840 -14.28 13.03 5.42
C THR A 840 -15.23 13.64 4.40
N PHE A 841 -16.10 14.55 4.86
CA PHE A 841 -17.11 15.18 4.02
C PHE A 841 -17.43 16.61 4.45
N ILE A 842 -18.08 17.35 3.54
CA ILE A 842 -18.74 18.64 3.77
C ILE A 842 -20.19 18.51 3.32
N ALA A 843 -21.14 18.94 4.16
CA ALA A 843 -22.56 18.87 3.85
C ALA A 843 -23.00 20.05 2.97
N THR A 844 -23.70 19.77 1.87
CA THR A 844 -24.57 20.70 1.16
C THR A 844 -26.02 20.43 1.51
N TRP A 845 -26.95 21.17 0.99
CA TRP A 845 -28.38 20.97 1.24
C TRP A 845 -28.89 19.59 0.79
N ASP A 846 -28.30 19.04 -0.29
CA ASP A 846 -28.75 17.81 -0.97
C ASP A 846 -27.76 16.65 -0.90
N HIS A 847 -26.48 16.87 -0.57
CA HIS A 847 -25.43 15.84 -0.62
C HIS A 847 -24.37 16.01 0.48
N LEU A 848 -23.71 14.91 0.86
CA LEU A 848 -22.44 14.91 1.57
C LEU A 848 -21.30 14.85 0.55
N ILE A 849 -20.63 15.98 0.30
CA ILE A 849 -19.53 16.08 -0.64
C ILE A 849 -18.30 15.44 0.01
N LYS A 850 -17.88 14.29 -0.46
CA LYS A 850 -16.64 13.63 -0.02
C LYS A 850 -15.41 14.43 -0.43
N ILE A 851 -14.29 14.22 0.26
CA ILE A 851 -13.07 15.00 0.03
C ILE A 851 -12.55 14.92 -1.43
N LYS A 852 -12.69 13.75 -2.06
CA LYS A 852 -12.31 13.53 -3.48
C LYS A 852 -13.17 14.35 -4.44
N ASP A 853 -14.47 14.47 -4.15
CA ASP A 853 -15.40 15.27 -4.96
C ASP A 853 -15.21 16.76 -4.74
N LEU A 854 -14.85 17.17 -3.53
CA LEU A 854 -14.54 18.56 -3.23
C LEU A 854 -13.34 19.06 -4.05
N ASP A 855 -12.30 18.23 -4.21
CA ASP A 855 -11.15 18.55 -5.06
C ASP A 855 -11.57 18.79 -6.52
N LYS A 856 -12.37 17.88 -7.09
CA LYS A 856 -12.90 18.02 -8.46
C LYS A 856 -13.74 19.28 -8.61
N LEU A 857 -14.60 19.53 -7.65
CA LEU A 857 -15.51 20.66 -7.62
C LEU A 857 -14.73 22.00 -7.61
N LEU A 858 -13.68 22.08 -6.80
CA LEU A 858 -12.86 23.28 -6.68
C LEU A 858 -11.92 23.50 -7.87
N ARG A 859 -11.58 22.45 -8.65
CA ARG A 859 -10.75 22.54 -9.87
C ARG A 859 -11.53 22.67 -11.17
N SER A 860 -12.84 22.56 -11.20
CA SER A 860 -13.68 22.40 -12.40
C SER A 860 -13.81 23.65 -13.30
N GLY A 861 -12.96 24.65 -13.17
CA GLY A 861 -12.98 25.84 -14.02
C GLY A 861 -12.72 25.55 -15.51
N LYS A 862 -13.57 26.05 -16.42
CA LYS A 862 -13.50 25.89 -17.89
C LYS A 862 -12.28 26.53 -18.57
N THR A 863 -11.37 27.13 -17.86
CA THR A 863 -10.18 27.79 -18.41
C THR A 863 -8.93 26.96 -18.17
N ASN A 864 -8.09 26.78 -19.21
CA ASN A 864 -6.80 26.08 -19.16
C ASN A 864 -5.77 26.68 -18.17
N GLN A 865 -6.17 27.60 -17.32
CA GLN A 865 -5.37 28.12 -16.22
C GLN A 865 -5.99 27.70 -14.88
N PRO A 866 -5.22 27.08 -13.98
CA PRO A 866 -5.72 26.70 -12.67
C PRO A 866 -6.20 27.96 -11.91
N ILE A 867 -7.45 27.93 -11.47
CA ILE A 867 -7.98 28.96 -10.59
C ILE A 867 -7.28 28.79 -9.24
N SER A 868 -6.53 29.79 -8.84
CA SER A 868 -5.86 29.78 -7.54
C SER A 868 -6.82 30.37 -6.49
N ILE A 869 -7.49 29.53 -5.73
CA ILE A 869 -8.20 29.96 -4.53
C ILE A 869 -7.14 30.41 -3.51
N GLU A 870 -7.19 31.67 -3.10
CA GLU A 870 -6.25 32.20 -2.12
C GLU A 870 -6.60 31.78 -0.69
N LEU A 871 -7.91 31.64 -0.41
CA LEU A 871 -8.40 31.27 0.91
C LEU A 871 -9.66 30.40 0.81
N LEU A 872 -9.59 29.19 1.33
CA LEU A 872 -10.72 28.30 1.60
C LEU A 872 -11.04 28.38 3.09
N VAL A 873 -12.28 28.73 3.45
CA VAL A 873 -12.73 28.77 4.85
C VAL A 873 -13.78 27.69 5.08
N LEU A 874 -13.54 26.85 6.08
CA LEU A 874 -14.41 25.78 6.52
C LEU A 874 -14.88 26.10 7.95
N SER A 875 -16.03 26.74 8.04
CA SER A 875 -16.43 27.48 9.25
C SER A 875 -17.13 26.64 10.32
N ALA A 876 -17.49 25.38 10.06
CA ALA A 876 -18.25 24.56 11.02
C ALA A 876 -17.85 23.07 11.00
N CYS A 877 -16.63 22.77 10.64
CA CYS A 877 -16.17 21.40 10.54
C CYS A 877 -15.79 20.82 11.91
N LYS A 878 -16.08 19.52 12.09
CA LYS A 878 -15.62 18.72 13.20
C LYS A 878 -14.44 17.88 12.73
N THR A 879 -13.26 18.10 13.32
CA THR A 879 -12.18 17.12 13.16
C THR A 879 -12.35 16.00 14.18
N ALA A 880 -12.04 14.76 13.78
CA ALA A 880 -12.09 13.62 14.68
C ALA A 880 -11.14 13.85 15.87
N THR A 881 -11.69 13.91 17.07
CA THR A 881 -10.96 14.22 18.29
C THR A 881 -9.87 13.16 18.55
N GLY A 882 -8.61 13.57 18.66
CA GLY A 882 -7.49 12.67 18.96
C GLY A 882 -6.88 11.95 17.75
N ASP A 883 -7.38 12.20 16.54
CA ASP A 883 -6.88 11.58 15.32
C ASP A 883 -5.77 12.42 14.68
N SER A 884 -4.52 11.92 14.73
CA SER A 884 -3.34 12.62 14.21
C SER A 884 -3.35 12.82 12.69
N ARG A 885 -4.20 12.10 11.96
CA ARG A 885 -4.32 12.19 10.50
C ARG A 885 -5.45 13.12 10.05
N ALA A 886 -6.43 13.42 10.88
CA ALA A 886 -7.53 14.31 10.52
C ALA A 886 -7.05 15.72 10.14
N THR A 887 -6.05 16.25 10.84
CA THR A 887 -5.43 17.55 10.52
C THR A 887 -4.61 17.50 9.22
N LEU A 888 -4.02 16.34 8.88
CA LEU A 888 -3.43 16.12 7.56
C LEU A 888 -4.50 16.19 6.47
N GLY A 889 -5.70 15.70 6.73
CA GLY A 889 -6.86 15.83 5.86
C GLY A 889 -7.18 17.29 5.53
N LEU A 890 -7.22 18.15 6.54
CA LEU A 890 -7.43 19.60 6.36
C LEU A 890 -6.34 20.26 5.51
N ALA A 891 -5.08 19.97 5.83
CA ALA A 891 -3.94 20.50 5.08
C ALA A 891 -3.94 20.00 3.63
N GLY A 892 -4.27 18.73 3.43
CA GLY A 892 -4.34 18.11 2.13
C GLY A 892 -5.49 18.59 1.27
N VAL A 893 -6.65 18.90 1.86
CA VAL A 893 -7.76 19.56 1.13
C VAL A 893 -7.29 20.88 0.53
N ALA A 894 -6.58 21.72 1.29
CA ALA A 894 -6.02 22.95 0.80
C ALA A 894 -5.14 22.73 -0.44
N VAL A 895 -4.23 21.78 -0.33
CA VAL A 895 -3.29 21.46 -1.42
C VAL A 895 -4.00 20.90 -2.64
N ARG A 896 -4.91 19.95 -2.46
CA ARG A 896 -5.65 19.32 -3.56
C ARG A 896 -6.62 20.27 -4.23
N ALA A 897 -7.37 21.04 -3.47
CA ALA A 897 -8.26 22.05 -3.99
C ALA A 897 -7.55 23.19 -4.76
N GLY A 898 -6.21 23.17 -4.78
CA GLY A 898 -5.42 24.28 -5.35
C GLY A 898 -5.57 25.56 -4.53
N ALA A 899 -6.13 25.48 -3.31
CA ALA A 899 -6.21 26.60 -2.39
C ALA A 899 -4.85 26.88 -1.77
N ARG A 900 -4.43 28.16 -1.74
CA ARG A 900 -3.15 28.55 -1.13
C ARG A 900 -3.19 28.49 0.39
N SER A 901 -4.36 28.70 0.98
CA SER A 901 -4.58 28.65 2.42
C SER A 901 -5.94 28.06 2.73
N THR A 902 -6.03 27.35 3.85
CA THR A 902 -7.31 26.92 4.43
C THR A 902 -7.40 27.41 5.87
N LEU A 903 -8.53 27.99 6.23
CA LEU A 903 -8.91 28.29 7.60
C LEU A 903 -9.98 27.30 8.02
N ALA A 904 -9.70 26.49 9.03
CA ALA A 904 -10.63 25.45 9.48
C ALA A 904 -10.53 25.23 10.99
N SER A 905 -11.54 24.57 11.57
CA SER A 905 -11.57 24.30 13.02
C SER A 905 -11.08 22.87 13.36
N LEU A 906 -10.40 22.73 14.50
CA LEU A 906 -9.88 21.46 15.01
C LEU A 906 -10.92 20.66 15.82
N TRP A 907 -12.03 21.27 16.22
CA TRP A 907 -13.16 20.62 16.92
C TRP A 907 -14.47 21.28 16.61
N SER A 908 -15.57 20.67 17.05
CA SER A 908 -16.93 21.20 16.87
C SER A 908 -17.08 22.54 17.57
N VAL A 909 -17.29 23.59 16.81
CA VAL A 909 -17.32 24.97 17.27
C VAL A 909 -18.68 25.42 17.75
N ASN A 910 -18.71 26.46 18.58
CA ASN A 910 -19.96 27.14 18.96
C ASN A 910 -20.35 28.11 17.86
N ASP A 911 -21.55 27.98 17.33
CA ASP A 911 -22.09 28.71 16.17
C ASP A 911 -22.04 30.26 16.38
N GLU A 912 -22.41 30.76 17.58
CA GLU A 912 -22.40 32.19 17.89
C GLU A 912 -20.96 32.77 17.92
N SER A 913 -20.02 32.11 18.64
CA SER A 913 -18.65 32.60 18.74
C SER A 913 -17.92 32.52 17.38
N THR A 914 -18.27 31.52 16.57
CA THR A 914 -17.76 31.39 15.21
C THR A 914 -18.18 32.52 14.32
N SER A 915 -19.47 32.88 14.34
CA SER A 915 -19.98 34.04 13.58
C SER A 915 -19.31 35.36 13.98
N GLU A 916 -18.93 35.52 15.24
CA GLU A 916 -18.19 36.72 15.69
C GLU A 916 -16.74 36.65 15.20
N LEU A 917 -16.05 35.50 15.41
CA LEU A 917 -14.66 35.30 15.00
C LEU A 917 -14.48 35.53 13.49
N MET A 918 -15.38 34.98 12.68
CA MET A 918 -15.32 35.17 11.21
C MET A 918 -15.62 36.62 10.83
N GLY A 919 -16.57 37.26 11.51
CA GLY A 919 -16.84 38.69 11.31
C GLY A 919 -15.60 39.55 11.56
N GLU A 920 -14.89 39.34 12.66
CA GLU A 920 -13.64 40.05 12.99
C GLU A 920 -12.51 39.70 12.01
N PHE A 921 -12.35 38.37 11.67
CA PHE A 921 -11.35 37.92 10.72
C PHE A 921 -11.45 38.62 9.37
N TYR A 922 -12.66 38.69 8.79
CA TYR A 922 -12.87 39.38 7.52
C TYR A 922 -12.76 40.90 7.64
N SER A 923 -13.13 41.46 8.79
CA SER A 923 -12.96 42.88 9.08
C SER A 923 -11.48 43.29 9.03
N GLU A 924 -10.60 42.48 9.63
CA GLU A 924 -9.17 42.72 9.60
C GLU A 924 -8.56 42.45 8.22
N LEU A 925 -9.05 41.42 7.52
CA LEU A 925 -8.54 40.99 6.22
C LEU A 925 -8.84 41.98 5.10
N VAL A 926 -10.03 42.63 5.11
CA VAL A 926 -10.59 43.46 4.01
C VAL A 926 -10.61 44.95 4.35
N ASN A 927 -10.01 45.41 5.37
CA ASN A 927 -10.06 46.77 5.90
C ASN A 927 -10.53 47.85 4.92
N ALA A 928 -11.53 48.66 5.32
CA ALA A 928 -12.36 49.58 4.50
C ALA A 928 -11.62 50.60 3.61
N ASN A 929 -10.33 50.80 3.80
CA ASN A 929 -9.51 51.72 3.01
C ASN A 929 -8.48 51.10 2.08
N GLY A 930 -8.48 49.74 1.94
CA GLY A 930 -7.67 49.01 0.95
C GLY A 930 -6.15 49.09 1.14
N ARG A 931 -5.65 49.45 2.32
CA ARG A 931 -4.22 49.78 2.52
C ARG A 931 -3.52 49.21 3.74
N LYS A 932 -4.13 48.34 4.53
CA LYS A 932 -3.31 47.61 5.50
C LYS A 932 -2.83 46.31 4.87
N ASN A 933 -1.50 46.16 4.79
CA ASN A 933 -0.84 44.88 4.49
C ASN A 933 -0.96 43.93 5.69
N VAL A 934 -2.17 43.53 6.06
CA VAL A 934 -2.40 42.53 7.08
C VAL A 934 -2.38 41.16 6.42
N SER A 935 -1.52 40.28 6.90
CA SER A 935 -1.49 38.88 6.45
C SER A 935 -2.71 38.10 6.95
N LYS A 936 -3.04 37.00 6.29
CA LYS A 936 -4.12 36.08 6.76
C LYS A 936 -3.88 35.60 8.20
N ALA A 937 -2.61 35.37 8.54
CA ALA A 937 -2.23 34.94 9.90
C ALA A 937 -2.48 36.03 10.95
N GLU A 938 -2.12 37.30 10.63
CA GLU A 938 -2.40 38.41 11.53
C GLU A 938 -3.89 38.70 11.66
N ALA A 939 -4.67 38.59 10.58
CA ALA A 939 -6.12 38.71 10.64
C ALA A 939 -6.76 37.67 11.56
N LEU A 940 -6.31 36.42 11.50
CA LEU A 940 -6.78 35.38 12.41
C LEU A 940 -6.34 35.66 13.86
N GLN A 941 -5.10 36.09 14.08
CA GLN A 941 -4.62 36.48 15.40
C GLN A 941 -5.51 37.57 16.01
N GLN A 942 -5.80 38.65 15.28
CA GLN A 942 -6.65 39.75 15.79
C GLN A 942 -8.07 39.26 16.10
N ALA A 943 -8.67 38.43 15.26
CA ALA A 943 -9.97 37.83 15.51
C ALA A 943 -9.98 36.96 16.79
N GLN A 944 -8.96 36.15 16.99
CA GLN A 944 -8.83 35.35 18.21
C GLN A 944 -8.64 36.23 19.47
N LEU A 945 -7.82 37.27 19.38
CA LEU A 945 -7.63 38.25 20.45
C LEU A 945 -8.89 39.05 20.77
N ALA A 946 -9.69 39.38 19.75
CA ALA A 946 -10.98 40.07 19.96
C ALA A 946 -11.94 39.23 20.82
N LEU A 947 -12.00 37.92 20.59
CA LEU A 947 -12.79 37.02 21.43
C LEU A 947 -12.17 36.80 22.81
N LEU A 948 -10.89 36.56 22.91
CA LEU A 948 -10.16 36.37 24.18
C LEU A 948 -10.31 37.57 25.10
N ASN A 949 -10.28 38.80 24.58
CA ASN A 949 -10.36 40.06 25.33
C ASN A 949 -11.78 40.60 25.51
N ASN A 950 -12.81 39.96 24.94
CA ASN A 950 -14.19 40.44 24.94
C ASN A 950 -14.88 40.21 26.32
N ARG A 951 -14.37 40.88 27.37
CA ARG A 951 -14.84 40.76 28.74
C ARG A 951 -16.25 41.28 28.99
N ASP A 952 -16.71 42.22 28.17
CA ASP A 952 -17.96 42.98 28.41
C ASP A 952 -19.24 42.33 27.89
N ARG A 953 -19.13 41.43 26.88
CA ARG A 953 -20.32 40.82 26.23
C ARG A 953 -20.60 39.40 26.64
N ASN A 954 -19.58 38.56 26.90
CA ASN A 954 -19.78 37.16 27.24
C ASN A 954 -18.53 36.52 27.87
N LYS A 955 -18.42 36.52 29.19
CA LYS A 955 -17.24 36.00 29.93
C LYS A 955 -16.80 34.58 29.54
N LYS A 956 -17.72 33.74 29.01
CA LYS A 956 -17.37 32.38 28.56
C LYS A 956 -16.43 32.32 27.37
N TRP A 957 -16.37 33.37 26.53
CA TRP A 957 -15.53 33.44 25.35
C TRP A 957 -14.03 33.61 25.67
N GLU A 958 -13.66 33.93 26.91
CA GLU A 958 -12.27 33.90 27.38
C GLU A 958 -11.69 32.48 27.36
N ARG A 959 -12.54 31.42 27.34
CA ARG A 959 -12.09 30.03 27.34
C ARG A 959 -11.56 29.63 25.97
N PRO A 960 -10.42 28.89 25.89
CA PRO A 960 -9.82 28.45 24.62
C PRO A 960 -10.78 27.71 23.69
N TYR A 961 -11.78 26.99 24.23
CA TYR A 961 -12.83 26.32 23.46
C TYR A 961 -13.49 27.23 22.40
N TYR A 962 -13.66 28.53 22.66
CA TYR A 962 -14.40 29.45 21.81
C TYR A 962 -13.55 30.17 20.76
N TRP A 963 -12.26 30.49 21.06
CA TRP A 963 -11.41 31.30 20.19
C TRP A 963 -10.27 30.50 19.53
N ALA A 964 -9.86 29.38 20.12
CA ALA A 964 -8.67 28.66 19.68
C ALA A 964 -8.90 27.58 18.60
N PRO A 965 -10.14 27.11 18.29
CA PRO A 965 -10.30 25.98 17.37
C PRO A 965 -9.80 26.24 15.96
N PHE A 966 -9.88 27.51 15.53
CA PHE A 966 -9.53 27.86 14.15
C PHE A 966 -8.02 27.94 13.94
N VAL A 967 -7.55 27.23 12.92
CA VAL A 967 -6.15 27.21 12.50
C VAL A 967 -6.03 27.56 11.03
N LEU A 968 -5.04 28.38 10.70
CA LEU A 968 -4.67 28.67 9.33
C LEU A 968 -3.64 27.66 8.86
N VAL A 969 -3.90 27.03 7.72
CA VAL A 969 -3.01 26.05 7.10
C VAL A 969 -2.56 26.57 5.74
N GLY A 970 -1.25 26.52 5.46
CA GLY A 970 -0.68 26.88 4.18
C GLY A 970 -0.07 28.29 4.11
N ASN A 971 -0.37 29.04 3.06
CA ASN A 971 0.19 30.39 2.85
C ASN A 971 -0.38 31.41 3.85
N TRP A 972 0.48 31.99 4.68
CA TRP A 972 0.13 32.93 5.75
C TRP A 972 0.04 34.38 5.30
N LEU A 973 0.63 34.74 4.12
CA LEU A 973 0.75 36.07 3.58
C LEU A 973 -0.55 36.62 2.95
#